data_d83d213b5fe5dd6179040476b7290214
#
_entry.id   d83d213b5fe5dd6179040476b7290214
#
_cell.length_a   1.000
_cell.length_b   1.000
_cell.length_c   1.000
_cell.angle_alpha   90.00
_cell.angle_beta   90.00
_cell.angle_gamma   90.00
#
_symmetry.space_group_name_H-M   'P 1'
#
loop_
_entity.id
_entity.type
_entity.pdbx_description
1 polymer ?
#
loop_
_entity_poly.entity_id
_entity_poly.type
_entity_poly.pdbx_seq_one_letter_code
_entity_poly.pdbx_strand_id
1 'polypeptide(L)'
;MSIQDCHVFCSLRSCIFRLTSLVLLAVPALAQTPSALLPNLRINPPRSNVPPPGEWRTTALVEESEGRVYRLHGKAQVEGAAVLFAADDIEFNEDTGDLRATGNVYFHDFGKNEQLWADRVEYNTESETGKFYKVHGETSPRIDARPGILTTNNPFYFEGDWAEREGEKYIVHNGFVTNCKIPSPWWTLRGPRFDIVPGEHAVAYRSIFRVKGLPLFFTPFFYKSLEKEPRKSGFLIPNIGHSSRRGIMFGAGYFWAINRSYDVTYQVQDFTARGLAHHADLRGKPRSGTDYDAILYGVHDRGIEQGKTLQKYGGLSLSAVGKSDLGDGWFARGTVNYISSFRFRQQWSESFNDAIGSEVQSVGFMNKNWSSYTFNVVAARLQNFQSSEIQVTDPITQQVKGLEANAVTIRKLPEVQLDGRERQIWKNVPLWFSFDSAAGLLYRQEPLFSGDTLIDTFQTGRLMDRIHLAPHLMSAFHFAGVNIVPRFGLDETYYSESQAPNPDASQALQLPVYRVIGTDLVRSAHDFSMDLIFPTLARVFDNKTIFGDKLKHVIEPRATYRNIAGIGDDFMRFVRFDDTDLLSNTDELELSLTNRLYAKRGDTVREIFSWQLWQTRYFDPTFGGALVQGQRNVLLTTAELTPYAFLVGPRNYSPLVSVLRMSPVGQWSAEWRADYDPLLGRMVDSTVSVDYRWSKYFISAGHNLVHTDPILTTPANQLRFRLGFGEPNHRGWNAGIDGVYDYHQQVLQYATTQVTYNTDCCGLSVQWRRFSFGTRNENQFRVAFAVSNIGTFGTLRKQDRLF
;
A
#
# COMPACT_ATOMS: atom_id res chain seq x y z
N MET A 1 -34.75 -40.13 11.23
CA MET A 1 -34.26 -41.53 11.41
C MET A 1 -33.73 -42.01 10.09
N SER A 2 -32.44 -41.90 9.87
CA SER A 2 -31.67 -42.77 8.93
C SER A 2 -30.20 -42.44 9.15
N ILE A 3 -29.41 -43.46 9.36
CA ILE A 3 -28.01 -43.51 9.70
C ILE A 3 -27.21 -43.28 8.42
N GLN A 4 -26.65 -42.05 8.22
CA GLN A 4 -25.70 -41.81 7.13
C GLN A 4 -24.69 -40.62 7.35
N ASP A 5 -24.65 -40.06 8.55
CA ASP A 5 -23.76 -38.86 8.76
C ASP A 5 -22.51 -39.11 9.63
N CYS A 6 -21.95 -40.34 9.60
CA CYS A 6 -20.80 -40.66 10.47
C CYS A 6 -19.47 -40.91 9.75
N HIS A 7 -19.36 -40.67 8.44
CA HIS A 7 -18.15 -41.03 7.67
C HIS A 7 -17.22 -39.85 7.24
N VAL A 8 -17.64 -38.61 7.44
CA VAL A 8 -16.85 -37.47 6.98
C VAL A 8 -15.87 -36.94 8.05
N PHE A 9 -16.11 -37.18 9.32
CA PHE A 9 -15.26 -36.71 10.42
C PHE A 9 -14.00 -37.55 10.68
N CYS A 10 -13.93 -38.78 10.14
CA CYS A 10 -12.78 -39.66 10.39
C CYS A 10 -11.61 -39.46 9.43
N SER A 11 -11.79 -38.79 8.29
CA SER A 11 -10.72 -38.56 7.30
C SER A 11 -9.86 -37.33 7.59
N LEU A 12 -10.37 -36.33 8.32
CA LEU A 12 -9.63 -35.13 8.63
C LEU A 12 -8.58 -35.30 9.76
N ARG A 13 -8.84 -36.19 10.72
CA ARG A 13 -7.88 -36.50 11.78
C ARG A 13 -6.63 -37.24 11.27
N SER A 14 -6.78 -38.03 10.22
CA SER A 14 -5.68 -38.81 9.65
C SER A 14 -4.74 -37.97 8.77
N CYS A 15 -5.26 -36.88 8.14
CA CYS A 15 -4.44 -35.94 7.36
C CYS A 15 -3.64 -34.98 8.23
N ILE A 16 -4.21 -34.52 9.34
CA ILE A 16 -3.52 -33.59 10.25
C ILE A 16 -2.34 -34.30 10.96
N PHE A 17 -2.48 -35.59 11.32
CA PHE A 17 -1.40 -36.35 11.97
C PHE A 17 -0.27 -36.74 11.02
N ARG A 18 -0.48 -36.80 9.71
CA ARG A 18 0.59 -37.04 8.72
C ARG A 18 1.33 -35.78 8.31
N LEU A 19 0.72 -34.61 8.41
CA LEU A 19 1.43 -33.33 8.19
C LEU A 19 2.30 -32.91 9.39
N THR A 20 1.93 -33.27 10.63
CA THR A 20 2.73 -32.97 11.82
C THR A 20 3.98 -33.84 11.94
N SER A 21 4.02 -35.03 11.30
CA SER A 21 5.21 -35.90 11.32
C SER A 21 6.28 -35.51 10.29
N LEU A 22 5.97 -34.64 9.32
CA LEU A 22 6.95 -34.19 8.31
C LEU A 22 7.66 -32.87 8.69
N VAL A 23 7.21 -32.18 9.72
CA VAL A 23 7.77 -30.87 10.16
C VAL A 23 8.82 -31.05 11.28
N LEU A 24 8.97 -32.26 11.84
CA LEU A 24 9.84 -32.53 13.01
C LEU A 24 11.24 -33.07 12.68
N LEU A 25 11.64 -33.08 11.41
CA LEU A 25 13.00 -33.46 10.99
C LEU A 25 13.77 -32.29 10.35
N ALA A 26 13.75 -31.11 10.96
CA ALA A 26 14.71 -30.06 10.65
C ALA A 26 15.83 -30.06 11.70
N VAL A 27 16.96 -30.58 11.30
CA VAL A 27 18.25 -30.60 11.99
C VAL A 27 18.63 -29.18 12.47
N PRO A 28 19.15 -28.97 13.66
CA PRO A 28 19.62 -27.68 14.13
C PRO A 28 20.91 -27.29 13.39
N ALA A 29 20.80 -26.31 12.47
CA ALA A 29 21.99 -25.65 11.95
C ALA A 29 22.52 -24.67 13.00
N LEU A 30 23.77 -24.83 13.36
CA LEU A 30 24.57 -24.03 14.26
C LEU A 30 24.34 -22.52 14.07
N ALA A 31 24.04 -21.87 15.17
CA ALA A 31 23.99 -20.43 15.28
C ALA A 31 25.37 -19.82 14.99
N GLN A 32 25.52 -19.22 13.83
CA GLN A 32 26.57 -18.23 13.59
C GLN A 32 26.06 -16.87 14.00
N THR A 33 26.74 -16.28 14.97
CA THR A 33 26.53 -14.87 15.38
C THR A 33 26.60 -13.93 14.16
N PRO A 34 25.70 -12.95 14.05
CA PRO A 34 25.80 -11.96 12.98
C PRO A 34 27.00 -11.04 13.28
N SER A 35 28.12 -11.27 12.60
CA SER A 35 29.14 -10.24 12.46
C SER A 35 28.50 -9.06 11.73
N ALA A 36 28.48 -7.90 12.38
CA ALA A 36 28.15 -6.64 11.75
C ALA A 36 29.08 -6.42 10.55
N LEU A 37 28.61 -6.69 9.36
CA LEU A 37 29.29 -6.35 8.11
C LEU A 37 29.22 -4.83 7.96
N LEU A 38 30.21 -4.13 8.46
CA LEU A 38 30.58 -2.84 7.92
C LEU A 38 30.75 -3.02 6.40
N PRO A 39 30.21 -2.12 5.57
CA PRO A 39 30.46 -2.19 4.15
C PRO A 39 31.99 -2.13 3.95
N ASN A 40 32.59 -3.21 3.46
CA ASN A 40 33.95 -3.17 2.94
C ASN A 40 33.93 -2.26 1.71
N LEU A 41 34.05 -0.96 1.94
CA LEU A 41 34.64 -0.05 0.98
C LEU A 41 36.06 -0.64 0.78
N ARG A 42 36.27 -1.33 -0.33
CA ARG A 42 37.63 -1.56 -0.83
C ARG A 42 38.18 -0.19 -1.20
N ILE A 43 38.70 0.50 -0.21
CA ILE A 43 39.63 1.60 -0.43
C ILE A 43 40.84 0.89 -0.94
N ASN A 44 41.13 1.00 -2.24
CA ASN A 44 42.40 0.57 -2.75
C ASN A 44 43.47 1.22 -1.87
N PRO A 45 44.43 0.45 -1.33
CA PRO A 45 45.48 1.04 -0.52
C PRO A 45 46.13 2.15 -1.34
N PRO A 46 46.50 3.29 -0.75
CA PRO A 46 47.18 4.35 -1.47
C PRO A 46 48.40 3.73 -2.14
N ARG A 47 48.50 3.91 -3.46
CA ARG A 47 49.63 3.41 -4.24
C ARG A 47 50.86 4.17 -3.74
N SER A 48 51.85 3.41 -3.23
CA SER A 48 53.14 3.99 -2.89
C SER A 48 53.96 4.12 -4.18
N ASN A 49 54.51 5.27 -4.45
CA ASN A 49 55.31 5.55 -5.63
C ASN A 49 54.61 5.50 -6.99
N VAL A 50 53.51 6.30 -7.13
CA VAL A 50 52.84 6.51 -8.45
C VAL A 50 53.76 7.33 -9.36
N PRO A 51 53.99 6.88 -10.63
CA PRO A 51 54.73 7.70 -11.57
C PRO A 51 54.06 9.08 -11.77
N PRO A 52 54.85 10.16 -11.93
CA PRO A 52 54.30 11.46 -12.30
C PRO A 52 53.50 11.41 -13.59
N PRO A 53 52.55 12.32 -13.83
CA PRO A 53 51.85 12.40 -15.09
C PRO A 53 52.84 12.59 -16.26
N GLY A 54 52.72 11.74 -17.29
CA GLY A 54 53.61 11.74 -18.46
C GLY A 54 54.87 10.88 -18.33
N GLU A 55 55.13 10.28 -17.16
CA GLU A 55 56.21 9.32 -16.94
C GLU A 55 55.68 7.90 -16.90
N TRP A 56 56.47 6.96 -17.46
CA TRP A 56 56.19 5.55 -17.50
C TRP A 56 57.21 4.75 -16.73
N ARG A 57 56.78 3.78 -15.96
CA ARG A 57 57.63 2.83 -15.30
C ARG A 57 57.50 1.49 -15.97
N THR A 58 58.59 0.96 -16.45
CA THR A 58 58.69 -0.37 -17.04
C THR A 58 59.34 -1.37 -16.01
N THR A 59 58.88 -2.62 -16.06
CA THR A 59 59.48 -3.68 -15.24
C THR A 59 59.31 -5.04 -15.97
N ALA A 60 60.33 -5.84 -16.10
CA ALA A 60 60.29 -7.14 -16.71
C ALA A 60 61.42 -8.06 -16.19
N LEU A 61 61.37 -9.37 -16.53
CA LEU A 61 62.48 -10.25 -16.26
C LEU A 61 63.65 -10.02 -17.23
N VAL A 62 63.31 -9.69 -18.50
CA VAL A 62 64.26 -9.27 -19.52
C VAL A 62 63.72 -7.99 -20.14
N GLU A 63 64.56 -6.99 -20.19
CA GLU A 63 64.22 -5.67 -20.74
C GLU A 63 65.20 -5.28 -21.79
N GLU A 64 64.72 -5.07 -23.03
CA GLU A 64 65.51 -4.65 -24.17
C GLU A 64 64.99 -3.26 -24.59
N SER A 65 65.90 -2.33 -24.79
CA SER A 65 65.53 -0.98 -25.24
C SER A 65 66.33 -0.58 -26.51
N GLU A 66 65.62 -0.11 -27.52
CA GLU A 66 66.15 0.44 -28.71
C GLU A 66 65.65 1.88 -28.84
N GLY A 67 66.42 2.83 -28.36
CA GLY A 67 65.97 4.22 -28.22
C GLY A 67 64.90 4.33 -27.16
N ARG A 68 63.69 4.75 -27.56
CA ARG A 68 62.51 4.85 -26.70
C ARG A 68 61.48 3.73 -26.96
N VAL A 69 61.94 2.65 -27.67
CA VAL A 69 61.13 1.43 -27.82
C VAL A 69 61.60 0.43 -26.78
N TYR A 70 60.70 -0.01 -25.90
CA TYR A 70 60.96 -1.00 -24.85
C TYR A 70 60.35 -2.32 -25.24
N ARG A 71 61.10 -3.40 -25.21
CA ARG A 71 60.61 -4.79 -25.35
C ARG A 71 60.83 -5.51 -24.04
N LEU A 72 59.75 -5.85 -23.40
CA LEU A 72 59.69 -6.37 -22.05
C LEU A 72 59.26 -7.82 -22.14
N HIS A 73 60.04 -8.77 -21.61
CA HIS A 73 59.77 -10.19 -21.66
C HIS A 73 59.70 -10.77 -20.25
N GLY A 74 58.68 -11.56 -19.97
CA GLY A 74 58.50 -12.26 -18.71
C GLY A 74 58.01 -11.32 -17.57
N LYS A 75 56.74 -11.47 -17.16
CA LYS A 75 56.10 -10.62 -16.15
C LYS A 75 56.25 -9.12 -16.43
N ALA A 76 56.12 -8.80 -17.69
CA ALA A 76 56.27 -7.43 -18.17
C ALA A 76 55.19 -6.53 -17.60
N GLN A 77 55.54 -5.32 -17.17
CA GLN A 77 54.62 -4.31 -16.66
C GLN A 77 55.00 -2.92 -17.21
N VAL A 78 53.99 -2.18 -17.61
CA VAL A 78 54.10 -0.77 -17.97
C VAL A 78 53.06 0.01 -17.15
N GLU A 79 53.54 0.88 -16.26
CA GLU A 79 52.73 1.61 -15.32
C GLU A 79 52.85 3.09 -15.53
N GLY A 80 51.72 3.80 -15.75
CA GLY A 80 51.62 5.24 -15.73
C GLY A 80 50.81 5.76 -14.54
N ALA A 81 50.60 7.04 -14.51
CA ALA A 81 49.84 7.68 -13.42
C ALA A 81 48.41 7.14 -13.31
N ALA A 82 47.73 6.90 -14.43
CA ALA A 82 46.32 6.49 -14.50
C ALA A 82 46.11 5.01 -14.77
N VAL A 83 47.03 4.33 -15.48
CA VAL A 83 46.83 2.97 -16.00
C VAL A 83 48.02 2.06 -15.72
N LEU A 84 47.74 0.76 -15.67
CA LEU A 84 48.71 -0.31 -15.56
C LEU A 84 48.42 -1.36 -16.62
N PHE A 85 49.42 -1.76 -17.37
CA PHE A 85 49.45 -2.95 -18.21
C PHE A 85 50.41 -3.96 -17.64
N ALA A 86 50.00 -5.21 -17.53
CA ALA A 86 50.84 -6.33 -17.19
C ALA A 86 50.58 -7.48 -18.15
N ALA A 87 51.62 -8.18 -18.63
CA ALA A 87 51.50 -9.25 -19.60
C ALA A 87 52.73 -10.20 -19.55
N ASP A 88 52.72 -11.27 -20.36
CA ASP A 88 53.90 -12.06 -20.53
C ASP A 88 54.95 -11.30 -21.33
N ASP A 89 54.53 -10.61 -22.41
CA ASP A 89 55.36 -9.79 -23.25
C ASP A 89 54.70 -8.44 -23.58
N ILE A 90 55.47 -7.34 -23.49
CA ILE A 90 55.01 -5.99 -23.81
C ILE A 90 56.03 -5.30 -24.70
N GLU A 91 55.58 -4.78 -25.84
CA GLU A 91 56.33 -3.84 -26.67
C GLU A 91 55.69 -2.45 -26.50
N PHE A 92 56.49 -1.49 -26.04
CA PHE A 92 56.02 -0.11 -25.78
C PHE A 92 56.92 0.90 -26.44
N ASN A 93 56.35 1.74 -27.27
CA ASN A 93 57.04 2.86 -27.92
C ASN A 93 56.60 4.17 -27.19
N GLU A 94 57.54 4.75 -26.46
CA GLU A 94 57.28 5.94 -25.68
C GLU A 94 57.10 7.18 -26.56
N ASP A 95 57.67 7.24 -27.74
CA ASP A 95 57.53 8.38 -28.65
C ASP A 95 56.17 8.46 -29.33
N THR A 96 55.55 7.31 -29.64
CA THR A 96 54.25 7.25 -30.32
C THR A 96 53.11 6.90 -29.39
N GLY A 97 53.45 6.52 -28.17
CA GLY A 97 52.47 6.00 -27.19
C GLY A 97 51.90 4.60 -27.50
N ASP A 98 52.41 3.90 -28.53
CA ASP A 98 51.90 2.62 -28.92
C ASP A 98 52.39 1.51 -28.01
N LEU A 99 51.47 0.69 -27.52
CA LEU A 99 51.67 -0.43 -26.64
C LEU A 99 51.04 -1.69 -27.21
N ARG A 100 51.83 -2.74 -27.37
CA ARG A 100 51.32 -4.06 -27.72
C ARG A 100 51.70 -5.05 -26.62
N ALA A 101 50.70 -5.66 -26.02
CA ALA A 101 50.85 -6.64 -24.96
C ALA A 101 50.26 -7.99 -25.40
N THR A 102 50.97 -9.09 -25.11
CA THR A 102 50.57 -10.44 -25.45
C THR A 102 50.80 -11.43 -24.31
N GLY A 103 49.89 -12.38 -24.14
CA GLY A 103 49.92 -13.39 -23.11
C GLY A 103 49.48 -12.89 -21.75
N ASN A 104 48.33 -13.41 -21.26
CA ASN A 104 47.79 -13.12 -19.92
C ASN A 104 47.72 -11.60 -19.61
N VAL A 105 47.29 -10.79 -20.58
CA VAL A 105 47.29 -9.34 -20.42
C VAL A 105 46.29 -8.93 -19.36
N TYR A 106 46.75 -8.11 -18.41
CA TYR A 106 45.95 -7.45 -17.40
C TYR A 106 46.06 -5.93 -17.57
N PHE A 107 44.94 -5.26 -17.69
CA PHE A 107 44.79 -3.81 -17.74
C PHE A 107 44.02 -3.31 -16.54
N HIS A 108 44.49 -2.26 -15.91
CA HIS A 108 43.80 -1.59 -14.82
C HIS A 108 43.82 -0.07 -15.01
N ASP A 109 42.60 0.52 -15.13
CA ASP A 109 42.39 1.96 -15.06
C ASP A 109 42.06 2.33 -13.60
N PHE A 110 42.99 2.99 -12.93
CA PHE A 110 42.87 3.33 -11.50
C PHE A 110 41.88 4.46 -11.29
N GLY A 111 41.74 5.37 -12.24
CA GLY A 111 40.80 6.50 -12.14
C GLY A 111 39.34 6.04 -12.16
N LYS A 112 39.06 5.02 -12.94
CA LYS A 112 37.71 4.44 -13.10
C LYS A 112 37.51 3.16 -12.28
N ASN A 113 38.58 2.63 -11.66
CA ASN A 113 38.59 1.35 -10.97
C ASN A 113 38.09 0.20 -11.86
N GLU A 114 38.56 0.17 -13.10
CA GLU A 114 38.19 -0.79 -14.13
C GLU A 114 39.31 -1.80 -14.30
N GLN A 115 38.98 -3.08 -14.43
CA GLN A 115 39.92 -4.18 -14.59
C GLN A 115 39.49 -5.01 -15.77
N LEU A 116 40.45 -5.22 -16.71
CA LEU A 116 40.27 -6.01 -17.93
C LEU A 116 41.37 -7.04 -18.05
N TRP A 117 41.00 -8.19 -18.53
CA TRP A 117 41.93 -9.24 -18.92
C TRP A 117 41.72 -9.58 -20.38
N ALA A 118 42.81 -9.87 -21.10
CA ALA A 118 42.75 -10.20 -22.53
C ALA A 118 43.92 -11.11 -22.90
N ASP A 119 43.81 -11.81 -24.02
CA ASP A 119 44.93 -12.60 -24.58
C ASP A 119 45.96 -11.68 -25.28
N ARG A 120 45.49 -10.60 -25.88
CA ARG A 120 46.30 -9.60 -26.58
C ARG A 120 45.64 -8.23 -26.51
N VAL A 121 46.47 -7.22 -26.35
CA VAL A 121 46.06 -5.81 -26.33
C VAL A 121 46.93 -4.99 -27.29
N GLU A 122 46.32 -4.15 -28.09
CA GLU A 122 46.93 -3.10 -28.90
C GLU A 122 46.34 -1.78 -28.41
N TYR A 123 47.15 -0.92 -27.81
CA TYR A 123 46.71 0.28 -27.15
C TYR A 123 47.63 1.45 -27.46
N ASN A 124 47.06 2.62 -27.66
CA ASN A 124 47.82 3.86 -27.73
C ASN A 124 47.55 4.71 -26.49
N THR A 125 48.59 5.00 -25.74
CA THR A 125 48.52 5.66 -24.43
C THR A 125 48.24 7.17 -24.54
N GLU A 126 48.49 7.80 -25.68
CA GLU A 126 48.25 9.22 -25.92
C GLU A 126 46.79 9.48 -26.32
N SER A 127 46.27 8.68 -27.28
CA SER A 127 44.91 8.82 -27.77
C SER A 127 43.87 8.09 -26.90
N GLU A 128 44.32 7.31 -25.91
CA GLU A 128 43.49 6.40 -25.10
C GLU A 128 42.61 5.47 -25.94
N THR A 129 43.08 5.04 -27.08
CA THR A 129 42.38 4.12 -28.00
C THR A 129 43.06 2.75 -28.01
N GLY A 130 42.27 1.68 -28.16
CA GLY A 130 42.89 0.37 -28.26
C GLY A 130 41.92 -0.77 -28.54
N LYS A 131 42.51 -1.94 -28.86
CA LYS A 131 41.79 -3.20 -29.08
C LYS A 131 42.25 -4.27 -28.13
N PHE A 132 41.29 -4.91 -27.48
CA PHE A 132 41.47 -6.01 -26.51
C PHE A 132 40.87 -7.28 -27.14
N TYR A 133 41.62 -8.34 -27.27
CA TYR A 133 41.16 -9.60 -27.88
C TYR A 133 40.91 -10.66 -26.81
N LYS A 134 39.78 -11.38 -26.91
CA LYS A 134 39.25 -12.32 -25.93
C LYS A 134 39.18 -11.68 -24.54
N VAL A 135 38.48 -10.56 -24.51
CA VAL A 135 38.40 -9.71 -23.34
C VAL A 135 37.38 -10.25 -22.34
N HIS A 136 37.76 -10.23 -21.08
CA HIS A 136 36.82 -10.31 -19.97
C HIS A 136 37.19 -9.22 -18.92
N GLY A 137 36.17 -8.72 -18.24
CA GLY A 137 36.40 -7.64 -17.31
C GLY A 137 35.30 -7.52 -16.27
N GLU A 138 35.60 -6.70 -15.27
CA GLU A 138 34.67 -6.36 -14.22
C GLU A 138 34.65 -4.86 -13.98
N THR A 139 33.41 -4.34 -13.68
CA THR A 139 33.21 -2.95 -13.29
C THR A 139 32.41 -2.91 -12.01
N SER A 140 32.84 -2.06 -11.09
CA SER A 140 32.18 -1.97 -9.77
C SER A 140 30.73 -1.53 -9.89
N PRO A 141 29.78 -2.19 -9.18
CA PRO A 141 28.37 -1.80 -9.21
C PRO A 141 28.19 -0.49 -8.46
N ARG A 142 27.38 0.41 -8.99
CA ARG A 142 26.84 1.52 -8.23
C ARG A 142 25.51 1.08 -7.63
N ILE A 143 25.48 1.00 -6.30
CA ILE A 143 24.32 0.51 -5.57
C ILE A 143 23.47 1.72 -5.19
N ASP A 144 22.26 1.75 -5.74
CA ASP A 144 21.20 2.65 -5.29
C ASP A 144 20.15 1.79 -4.59
N ALA A 145 20.24 1.72 -3.26
CA ALA A 145 19.33 0.92 -2.45
C ALA A 145 17.95 1.59 -2.41
N ARG A 146 17.01 1.10 -3.19
CA ARG A 146 15.62 1.53 -3.19
C ARG A 146 14.73 0.47 -2.54
N PRO A 147 13.70 0.85 -1.79
CA PRO A 147 12.74 -0.11 -1.25
C PRO A 147 12.15 -0.99 -2.38
N GLY A 148 12.22 -2.30 -2.20
CA GLY A 148 11.65 -3.27 -3.15
C GLY A 148 12.54 -3.64 -4.35
N ILE A 149 13.78 -3.15 -4.44
CA ILE A 149 14.78 -3.60 -5.42
C ILE A 149 15.77 -4.51 -4.72
N LEU A 150 15.98 -5.69 -5.28
CA LEU A 150 17.05 -6.59 -4.84
C LEU A 150 18.39 -5.94 -5.15
N THR A 151 19.30 -5.88 -4.17
CA THR A 151 20.62 -5.26 -4.29
C THR A 151 21.73 -6.27 -4.13
N THR A 152 22.87 -6.02 -4.80
CA THR A 152 24.10 -6.83 -4.66
C THR A 152 25.33 -5.95 -4.74
N ASN A 153 26.38 -6.37 -4.04
CA ASN A 153 27.72 -5.77 -4.14
C ASN A 153 28.56 -6.43 -5.26
N ASN A 154 28.01 -7.41 -5.97
CA ASN A 154 28.75 -8.04 -7.07
C ASN A 154 29.02 -7.05 -8.18
N PRO A 155 30.23 -7.07 -8.78
CA PRO A 155 30.51 -6.28 -9.98
C PRO A 155 29.68 -6.77 -11.15
N PHE A 156 29.60 -5.95 -12.19
CA PHE A 156 29.15 -6.41 -13.49
C PHE A 156 30.33 -7.03 -14.21
N TYR A 157 30.18 -8.28 -14.59
CA TYR A 157 31.12 -9.03 -15.42
C TYR A 157 30.71 -8.93 -16.87
N PHE A 158 31.68 -8.76 -17.76
CA PHE A 158 31.44 -8.85 -19.19
C PHE A 158 32.54 -9.70 -19.84
N GLU A 159 32.18 -10.36 -20.91
CA GLU A 159 33.07 -11.17 -21.75
C GLU A 159 32.73 -10.93 -23.20
N GLY A 160 33.74 -10.88 -24.07
CA GLY A 160 33.56 -10.70 -25.52
C GLY A 160 34.73 -11.25 -26.33
N ASP A 161 34.47 -11.53 -27.62
CA ASP A 161 35.51 -11.98 -28.54
C ASP A 161 36.60 -10.92 -28.65
N TRP A 162 36.20 -9.65 -28.65
CA TRP A 162 37.10 -8.51 -28.62
C TRP A 162 36.36 -7.23 -28.18
N ALA A 163 37.11 -6.24 -27.68
CA ALA A 163 36.58 -4.93 -27.31
C ALA A 163 37.44 -3.83 -27.90
N GLU A 164 36.81 -2.71 -28.28
CA GLU A 164 37.46 -1.46 -28.66
C GLU A 164 37.30 -0.46 -27.53
N ARG A 165 38.35 0.25 -27.23
CA ARG A 165 38.26 1.46 -26.36
C ARG A 165 38.47 2.70 -27.26
N GLU A 166 37.51 3.61 -27.17
CA GLU A 166 37.54 4.93 -27.86
C GLU A 166 37.35 6.01 -26.78
N GLY A 167 38.48 6.49 -26.21
CA GLY A 167 38.48 7.40 -25.07
C GLY A 167 37.78 6.78 -23.86
N GLU A 168 36.58 7.29 -23.53
CA GLU A 168 35.81 6.77 -22.38
C GLU A 168 34.85 5.62 -22.71
N LYS A 169 34.63 5.37 -23.99
CA LYS A 169 33.69 4.38 -24.48
C LYS A 169 34.36 3.03 -24.75
N TYR A 170 33.73 1.96 -24.28
CA TYR A 170 34.04 0.59 -24.62
C TYR A 170 32.98 0.01 -25.56
N ILE A 171 33.40 -0.64 -26.64
CA ILE A 171 32.56 -1.36 -27.56
C ILE A 171 32.96 -2.84 -27.52
N VAL A 172 32.11 -3.65 -26.86
CA VAL A 172 32.36 -5.10 -26.71
C VAL A 172 31.58 -5.84 -27.78
N HIS A 173 32.29 -6.71 -28.50
CA HIS A 173 31.74 -7.48 -29.63
C HIS A 173 31.57 -8.96 -29.28
N ASN A 174 30.42 -9.54 -29.72
CA ASN A 174 30.05 -10.94 -29.52
C ASN A 174 30.19 -11.44 -28.10
N GLY A 175 29.58 -10.72 -27.13
CA GLY A 175 29.82 -10.98 -25.76
C GLY A 175 28.54 -11.22 -24.93
N PHE A 176 28.76 -11.24 -23.64
CA PHE A 176 27.65 -11.20 -22.66
C PHE A 176 27.99 -10.30 -21.45
N VAL A 177 26.96 -9.88 -20.75
CA VAL A 177 27.05 -9.13 -19.49
C VAL A 177 26.22 -9.82 -18.42
N THR A 178 26.73 -9.85 -17.17
CA THR A 178 26.03 -10.36 -15.99
C THR A 178 26.55 -9.69 -14.71
N ASN A 179 25.76 -9.66 -13.64
CA ASN A 179 26.24 -9.34 -12.28
C ASN A 179 26.23 -10.56 -11.35
N CYS A 180 26.09 -11.75 -11.91
CA CYS A 180 26.22 -13.00 -11.19
C CYS A 180 27.68 -13.47 -11.16
N LYS A 181 28.05 -14.18 -10.12
CA LYS A 181 29.38 -14.76 -10.01
C LYS A 181 29.64 -15.76 -11.14
N ILE A 182 30.79 -15.62 -11.80
CA ILE A 182 31.29 -16.53 -12.82
C ILE A 182 31.91 -17.74 -12.09
N PRO A 183 31.92 -18.98 -12.67
CA PRO A 183 31.62 -19.29 -14.08
C PRO A 183 30.17 -19.71 -14.36
N SER A 184 29.30 -19.77 -13.39
CA SER A 184 27.93 -20.26 -13.54
C SER A 184 26.88 -19.18 -13.27
N PRO A 185 26.77 -18.15 -14.09
CA PRO A 185 25.82 -17.08 -13.86
C PRO A 185 24.37 -17.58 -13.98
N TRP A 186 23.50 -17.05 -13.11
CA TRP A 186 22.07 -17.31 -13.19
C TRP A 186 21.43 -16.66 -14.41
N TRP A 187 21.89 -15.47 -14.76
CA TRP A 187 21.41 -14.77 -15.94
C TRP A 187 22.57 -14.18 -16.74
N THR A 188 22.37 -14.08 -18.04
CA THR A 188 23.26 -13.38 -18.97
C THR A 188 22.44 -12.60 -19.99
N LEU A 189 22.92 -11.42 -20.36
CA LEU A 189 22.47 -10.71 -21.54
C LEU A 189 23.53 -10.89 -22.61
N ARG A 190 23.24 -11.66 -23.65
CA ARG A 190 24.20 -12.00 -24.74
C ARG A 190 23.78 -11.28 -26.03
N GLY A 191 24.73 -10.62 -26.69
CA GLY A 191 24.49 -9.88 -27.91
C GLY A 191 25.73 -9.69 -28.76
N PRO A 192 25.56 -9.26 -30.02
CA PRO A 192 26.67 -9.01 -30.93
C PRO A 192 27.46 -7.74 -30.63
N ARG A 193 26.84 -6.77 -29.89
CA ARG A 193 27.51 -5.51 -29.57
C ARG A 193 26.96 -4.90 -28.31
N PHE A 194 27.86 -4.40 -27.43
CA PHE A 194 27.60 -3.63 -26.25
C PHE A 194 28.43 -2.34 -26.30
N ASP A 195 27.78 -1.20 -26.24
CA ASP A 195 28.40 0.09 -26.10
C ASP A 195 28.30 0.52 -24.63
N ILE A 196 29.44 0.68 -23.96
CA ILE A 196 29.50 0.97 -22.51
C ILE A 196 30.30 2.25 -22.31
N VAL A 197 29.68 3.26 -21.71
CA VAL A 197 30.35 4.46 -21.21
C VAL A 197 30.27 4.38 -19.67
N PRO A 198 31.38 4.03 -19.00
CA PRO A 198 31.41 3.84 -17.56
C PRO A 198 30.97 5.09 -16.82
N GLY A 199 30.03 4.89 -15.88
CA GLY A 199 29.47 6.01 -15.12
C GLY A 199 28.34 6.78 -15.77
N GLU A 200 28.07 6.57 -17.07
CA GLU A 200 26.97 7.21 -17.80
C GLU A 200 25.90 6.22 -18.23
N HIS A 201 26.22 5.31 -19.15
CA HIS A 201 25.25 4.35 -19.68
C HIS A 201 25.88 3.12 -20.35
N ALA A 202 25.07 2.09 -20.50
CA ALA A 202 25.37 0.91 -21.30
C ALA A 202 24.21 0.63 -22.26
N VAL A 203 24.53 0.30 -23.52
CA VAL A 203 23.56 -0.08 -24.56
C VAL A 203 23.94 -1.44 -25.12
N ALA A 204 23.01 -2.37 -25.12
CA ALA A 204 23.16 -3.68 -25.75
C ALA A 204 22.26 -3.76 -26.99
N TYR A 205 22.82 -4.24 -28.08
CA TYR A 205 22.12 -4.34 -29.39
C TYR A 205 21.77 -5.78 -29.71
N ARG A 206 20.57 -6.02 -30.25
CA ARG A 206 20.05 -7.33 -30.70
C ARG A 206 20.39 -8.46 -29.71
N SER A 207 20.10 -8.24 -28.48
CA SER A 207 20.55 -9.09 -27.36
C SER A 207 19.47 -10.07 -26.93
N ILE A 208 19.91 -11.23 -26.44
CA ILE A 208 19.05 -12.27 -25.88
C ILE A 208 19.33 -12.37 -24.38
N PHE A 209 18.28 -12.17 -23.59
CA PHE A 209 18.33 -12.41 -22.16
C PHE A 209 18.12 -13.89 -21.87
N ARG A 210 19.06 -14.48 -21.14
CA ARG A 210 19.07 -15.91 -20.80
C ARG A 210 19.08 -16.10 -19.28
N VAL A 211 18.37 -17.12 -18.81
CA VAL A 211 18.41 -17.59 -17.43
C VAL A 211 18.82 -19.05 -17.42
N LYS A 212 19.92 -19.37 -16.74
CA LYS A 212 20.54 -20.71 -16.75
C LYS A 212 20.72 -21.27 -18.18
N GLY A 213 21.10 -20.39 -19.12
CA GLY A 213 21.30 -20.76 -20.52
C GLY A 213 20.04 -20.79 -21.39
N LEU A 214 18.84 -20.84 -20.79
CA LEU A 214 17.57 -20.81 -21.53
C LEU A 214 17.26 -19.39 -22.01
N PRO A 215 17.02 -19.16 -23.33
CA PRO A 215 16.62 -17.85 -23.82
C PRO A 215 15.19 -17.52 -23.38
N LEU A 216 15.01 -16.38 -22.69
CA LEU A 216 13.70 -15.95 -22.24
C LEU A 216 13.08 -14.89 -23.15
N PHE A 217 13.85 -13.89 -23.58
CA PHE A 217 13.37 -12.89 -24.50
C PHE A 217 14.50 -12.28 -25.33
N PHE A 218 14.13 -11.76 -26.48
CA PHE A 218 14.99 -10.99 -27.38
C PHE A 218 14.66 -9.50 -27.22
N THR A 219 15.70 -8.67 -27.19
CA THR A 219 15.55 -7.22 -27.24
C THR A 219 16.39 -6.65 -28.41
N PRO A 220 15.78 -5.81 -29.27
CA PRO A 220 16.51 -5.17 -30.36
C PRO A 220 17.57 -4.19 -29.82
N PHE A 221 17.27 -3.53 -28.70
CA PHE A 221 18.23 -2.76 -27.91
C PHE A 221 17.82 -2.77 -26.45
N PHE A 222 18.81 -2.70 -25.55
CA PHE A 222 18.62 -2.56 -24.13
C PHE A 222 19.51 -1.42 -23.64
N TYR A 223 18.91 -0.44 -22.96
CA TYR A 223 19.61 0.71 -22.41
C TYR A 223 19.59 0.65 -20.89
N LYS A 224 20.74 0.87 -20.25
CA LYS A 224 20.87 1.01 -18.79
C LYS A 224 21.70 2.25 -18.46
N SER A 225 21.14 3.19 -17.69
CA SER A 225 21.92 4.26 -17.10
C SER A 225 22.80 3.73 -15.97
N LEU A 226 24.07 4.15 -15.97
CA LEU A 226 25.09 3.87 -14.97
C LEU A 226 25.38 5.10 -14.08
N GLU A 227 24.66 6.21 -14.26
CA GLU A 227 24.80 7.44 -13.45
C GLU A 227 24.31 7.23 -12.00
N LYS A 228 24.84 8.03 -11.07
CA LYS A 228 24.47 7.96 -9.63
C LYS A 228 22.99 8.26 -9.38
N GLU A 229 22.38 9.11 -10.20
CA GLU A 229 20.96 9.45 -10.14
C GLU A 229 20.28 9.11 -11.48
N PRO A 230 19.97 7.84 -11.74
CA PRO A 230 19.44 7.42 -13.02
C PRO A 230 17.96 7.75 -13.14
N ARG A 231 17.58 9.02 -13.32
CA ARG A 231 16.25 9.45 -13.71
C ARG A 231 16.21 9.68 -15.22
N LYS A 232 16.47 8.62 -15.98
CA LYS A 232 16.45 8.64 -17.46
C LYS A 232 15.27 7.88 -18.00
N SER A 233 14.73 8.39 -19.10
CA SER A 233 13.67 7.73 -19.87
C SER A 233 14.12 6.39 -20.39
N GLY A 234 13.21 5.41 -20.45
CA GLY A 234 13.53 4.08 -20.96
C GLY A 234 12.34 3.14 -20.96
N PHE A 235 12.47 2.08 -21.74
CA PHE A 235 11.48 1.02 -21.76
C PHE A 235 11.50 0.24 -20.45
N LEU A 236 10.31 -0.04 -19.94
CA LEU A 236 10.13 -0.95 -18.83
C LEU A 236 10.21 -2.39 -19.33
N ILE A 237 10.63 -3.24 -18.45
CA ILE A 237 10.77 -4.65 -18.76
C ILE A 237 9.38 -5.28 -18.90
N PRO A 238 9.13 -6.05 -19.98
CA PRO A 238 7.84 -6.68 -20.21
C PRO A 238 7.44 -7.61 -19.06
N ASN A 239 6.14 -7.68 -18.79
CA ASN A 239 5.57 -8.66 -17.88
C ASN A 239 4.77 -9.72 -18.65
N ILE A 240 4.75 -10.93 -18.09
CA ILE A 240 4.01 -12.05 -18.65
C ILE A 240 3.27 -12.75 -17.52
N GLY A 241 2.04 -13.15 -17.81
CA GLY A 241 1.22 -13.91 -16.90
C GLY A 241 0.12 -14.67 -17.62
N HIS A 242 -0.64 -15.44 -16.87
CA HIS A 242 -1.81 -16.16 -17.37
C HIS A 242 -2.96 -16.02 -16.37
N SER A 243 -4.16 -15.83 -16.89
CA SER A 243 -5.39 -15.81 -16.12
C SER A 243 -6.45 -16.67 -16.80
N SER A 244 -7.22 -17.40 -15.98
CA SER A 244 -8.35 -18.20 -16.49
C SER A 244 -9.44 -17.37 -17.18
N ARG A 245 -9.51 -16.05 -16.89
CA ARG A 245 -10.51 -15.13 -17.49
C ARG A 245 -9.93 -14.17 -18.51
N ARG A 246 -8.65 -13.80 -18.38
CA ARG A 246 -8.02 -12.81 -19.25
C ARG A 246 -7.16 -13.46 -20.35
N GLY A 247 -6.92 -14.78 -20.24
CA GLY A 247 -6.00 -15.49 -21.10
C GLY A 247 -4.54 -15.19 -20.78
N ILE A 248 -3.67 -15.20 -21.78
CA ILE A 248 -2.29 -14.77 -21.62
C ILE A 248 -2.28 -13.26 -21.45
N MET A 249 -1.48 -12.80 -20.51
CA MET A 249 -1.29 -11.40 -20.18
C MET A 249 0.14 -11.01 -20.58
N PHE A 250 0.27 -10.10 -21.50
CA PHE A 250 1.55 -9.54 -21.93
C PHE A 250 1.51 -8.03 -21.75
N GLY A 251 2.51 -7.45 -21.11
CA GLY A 251 2.58 -6.02 -20.89
C GLY A 251 3.94 -5.43 -21.19
N ALA A 252 3.93 -4.23 -21.78
CA ALA A 252 5.11 -3.42 -22.03
C ALA A 252 4.86 -1.99 -21.56
N GLY A 253 5.92 -1.26 -21.26
CA GLY A 253 5.78 0.11 -20.79
C GLY A 253 7.01 0.95 -21.07
N TYR A 254 6.81 2.25 -20.91
CA TYR A 254 7.85 3.26 -21.09
C TYR A 254 7.81 4.23 -19.91
N PHE A 255 8.96 4.45 -19.30
CA PHE A 255 9.16 5.50 -18.30
C PHE A 255 9.75 6.73 -19.00
N TRP A 256 9.07 7.86 -18.89
CA TRP A 256 9.49 9.12 -19.45
C TRP A 256 9.85 10.10 -18.32
N ALA A 257 11.14 10.35 -18.13
CA ALA A 257 11.63 11.42 -17.30
C ALA A 257 11.55 12.73 -18.08
N ILE A 258 10.45 13.48 -17.95
CA ILE A 258 10.23 14.73 -18.68
C ILE A 258 11.29 15.76 -18.28
N ASN A 259 11.52 15.90 -16.99
CA ASN A 259 12.56 16.75 -16.41
C ASN A 259 12.84 16.34 -14.94
N ARG A 260 13.57 17.16 -14.17
CA ARG A 260 13.89 16.86 -12.77
C ARG A 260 12.66 16.82 -11.86
N SER A 261 11.58 17.49 -12.24
CA SER A 261 10.37 17.64 -11.42
C SER A 261 9.23 16.71 -11.85
N TYR A 262 9.21 16.24 -13.09
CA TYR A 262 8.08 15.49 -13.65
C TYR A 262 8.52 14.21 -14.34
N ASP A 263 7.77 13.15 -14.12
CA ASP A 263 7.89 11.91 -14.88
C ASP A 263 6.53 11.27 -15.15
N VAL A 264 6.48 10.48 -16.19
CA VAL A 264 5.31 9.69 -16.60
C VAL A 264 5.75 8.27 -16.85
N THR A 265 5.04 7.32 -16.27
CA THR A 265 5.14 5.90 -16.64
C THR A 265 3.89 5.51 -17.40
N TYR A 266 4.04 5.10 -18.64
CA TYR A 266 2.92 4.60 -19.44
C TYR A 266 3.13 3.13 -19.77
N GLN A 267 2.07 2.33 -19.62
CA GLN A 267 2.11 0.89 -19.82
C GLN A 267 0.87 0.43 -20.57
N VAL A 268 1.06 -0.49 -21.49
CA VAL A 268 -0.02 -1.21 -22.19
C VAL A 268 0.07 -2.67 -21.83
N GLN A 269 -1.07 -3.29 -21.56
CA GLN A 269 -1.16 -4.71 -21.28
C GLN A 269 -2.24 -5.33 -22.17
N ASP A 270 -1.85 -6.31 -22.97
CA ASP A 270 -2.79 -7.12 -23.74
C ASP A 270 -3.26 -8.32 -22.92
N PHE A 271 -4.55 -8.51 -22.92
CA PHE A 271 -5.25 -9.67 -22.39
C PHE A 271 -5.85 -10.42 -23.57
N THR A 272 -5.26 -11.53 -23.96
CA THR A 272 -5.65 -12.25 -25.19
C THR A 272 -7.14 -12.56 -25.27
N ALA A 273 -7.80 -12.80 -24.13
CA ALA A 273 -9.24 -13.07 -24.03
C ALA A 273 -10.11 -11.83 -23.76
N ARG A 274 -9.54 -10.69 -23.32
CA ARG A 274 -10.33 -9.56 -22.82
C ARG A 274 -10.03 -8.22 -23.50
N GLY A 275 -8.90 -8.08 -24.16
CA GLY A 275 -8.51 -6.87 -24.86
C GLY A 275 -7.38 -6.09 -24.19
N LEU A 276 -7.36 -4.77 -24.38
CA LEU A 276 -6.24 -3.92 -23.99
C LEU A 276 -6.51 -3.15 -22.69
N ALA A 277 -5.52 -3.11 -21.84
CA ALA A 277 -5.48 -2.23 -20.67
C ALA A 277 -4.37 -1.19 -20.82
N HIS A 278 -4.65 0.02 -20.36
CA HIS A 278 -3.75 1.16 -20.34
C HIS A 278 -3.54 1.61 -18.91
N HIS A 279 -2.30 1.86 -18.54
CA HIS A 279 -1.92 2.37 -17.24
C HIS A 279 -0.99 3.56 -17.42
N ALA A 280 -1.33 4.69 -16.85
CA ALA A 280 -0.50 5.88 -16.81
C ALA A 280 -0.30 6.31 -15.36
N ASP A 281 0.94 6.55 -14.99
CA ASP A 281 1.35 7.04 -13.66
C ASP A 281 2.14 8.34 -13.87
N LEU A 282 1.55 9.45 -13.47
CA LEU A 282 2.13 10.80 -13.56
C LEU A 282 2.57 11.25 -12.18
N ARG A 283 3.84 11.54 -12.01
CA ARG A 283 4.39 12.07 -10.76
C ARG A 283 5.01 13.44 -10.97
N GLY A 284 4.81 14.31 -10.00
CA GLY A 284 5.34 15.66 -10.06
C GLY A 284 5.81 16.18 -8.71
N LYS A 285 6.95 16.88 -8.73
CA LYS A 285 7.50 17.61 -7.59
C LYS A 285 8.02 18.97 -8.06
N PRO A 286 7.10 19.90 -8.42
CA PRO A 286 7.44 21.17 -9.05
C PRO A 286 8.27 22.09 -8.15
N ARG A 287 8.09 22.01 -6.83
CA ARG A 287 8.83 22.80 -5.84
C ARG A 287 8.99 22.03 -4.52
N SER A 288 9.84 22.53 -3.63
CA SER A 288 9.94 22.02 -2.26
C SER A 288 8.56 22.10 -1.58
N GLY A 289 8.17 21.05 -0.87
CA GLY A 289 6.86 21.00 -0.18
C GLY A 289 5.64 20.68 -1.06
N THR A 290 5.80 20.60 -2.39
CA THR A 290 4.71 20.21 -3.30
C THR A 290 5.06 18.93 -4.04
N ASP A 291 4.22 17.91 -3.91
CA ASP A 291 4.28 16.68 -4.69
C ASP A 291 2.89 16.14 -5.00
N TYR A 292 2.79 15.43 -6.11
CA TYR A 292 1.60 14.71 -6.51
C TYR A 292 1.92 13.45 -7.31
N ASP A 293 1.01 12.51 -7.23
CA ASP A 293 1.03 11.23 -7.92
C ASP A 293 -0.39 10.96 -8.44
N ALA A 294 -0.53 10.67 -9.73
CA ALA A 294 -1.80 10.41 -10.37
C ALA A 294 -1.73 9.17 -11.25
N ILE A 295 -2.51 8.15 -10.91
CA ILE A 295 -2.57 6.87 -11.58
C ILE A 295 -3.90 6.75 -12.31
N LEU A 296 -3.84 6.64 -13.63
CA LEU A 296 -4.97 6.34 -14.50
C LEU A 296 -4.86 4.89 -15.00
N TYR A 297 -5.93 4.12 -14.83
CA TYR A 297 -6.03 2.78 -15.38
C TYR A 297 -7.34 2.60 -16.12
N GLY A 298 -7.25 2.18 -17.37
CA GLY A 298 -8.39 1.94 -18.23
C GLY A 298 -8.30 0.61 -18.96
N VAL A 299 -9.44 -0.01 -19.23
CA VAL A 299 -9.53 -1.27 -19.98
C VAL A 299 -10.56 -1.16 -21.08
N HIS A 300 -10.12 -1.41 -22.29
CA HIS A 300 -11.00 -1.65 -23.42
C HIS A 300 -11.31 -3.15 -23.47
N ASP A 301 -12.47 -3.52 -22.91
CA ASP A 301 -12.87 -4.91 -22.73
C ASP A 301 -13.64 -5.45 -23.93
N ARG A 302 -13.19 -6.56 -24.52
CA ARG A 302 -13.92 -7.28 -25.59
C ARG A 302 -15.16 -7.98 -25.06
N GLY A 303 -15.23 -8.21 -23.74
CA GLY A 303 -16.32 -8.91 -23.07
C GLY A 303 -16.02 -10.39 -22.82
N ILE A 304 -16.93 -11.01 -22.07
CA ILE A 304 -16.95 -12.44 -21.80
C ILE A 304 -18.37 -12.97 -22.04
N GLU A 305 -18.48 -14.10 -22.69
CA GLU A 305 -19.76 -14.75 -22.89
C GLU A 305 -20.28 -15.31 -21.55
N GLN A 306 -21.49 -14.91 -21.18
CA GLN A 306 -22.18 -15.39 -20.00
C GLN A 306 -23.59 -15.87 -20.44
N GLY A 307 -23.71 -17.17 -20.64
CA GLY A 307 -24.88 -17.74 -21.32
C GLY A 307 -24.95 -17.33 -22.80
N LYS A 308 -26.03 -16.63 -23.20
CA LYS A 308 -26.20 -16.10 -24.55
C LYS A 308 -25.84 -14.61 -24.70
N THR A 309 -25.38 -13.97 -23.63
CA THR A 309 -25.08 -12.54 -23.65
C THR A 309 -23.59 -12.25 -23.51
N LEU A 310 -23.09 -11.30 -24.29
CA LEU A 310 -21.73 -10.80 -24.18
C LEU A 310 -21.69 -9.68 -23.15
N GLN A 311 -21.07 -9.98 -21.99
CA GLN A 311 -20.93 -9.02 -20.89
C GLN A 311 -19.58 -8.28 -21.00
N LYS A 312 -19.61 -6.96 -21.12
CA LYS A 312 -18.43 -6.08 -21.10
C LYS A 312 -18.31 -5.39 -19.76
N TYR A 313 -17.12 -5.43 -19.19
CA TYR A 313 -16.77 -4.81 -17.90
C TYR A 313 -15.64 -3.79 -18.05
N GLY A 314 -15.45 -3.26 -19.26
CA GLY A 314 -14.47 -2.22 -19.52
C GLY A 314 -14.80 -0.92 -18.78
N GLY A 315 -13.82 -0.05 -18.68
CA GLY A 315 -13.98 1.23 -17.97
C GLY A 315 -12.64 1.82 -17.57
N LEU A 316 -12.69 2.76 -16.64
CA LEU A 316 -11.51 3.43 -16.15
C LEU A 316 -11.56 3.69 -14.64
N SER A 317 -10.41 3.80 -14.00
CA SER A 317 -10.20 4.30 -12.65
C SER A 317 -9.10 5.35 -12.64
N LEU A 318 -9.29 6.38 -11.82
CA LEU A 318 -8.32 7.41 -11.51
C LEU A 318 -8.07 7.40 -10.01
N SER A 319 -6.81 7.40 -9.60
CA SER A 319 -6.40 7.64 -8.22
C SER A 319 -5.29 8.67 -8.23
N ALA A 320 -5.53 9.81 -7.60
CA ALA A 320 -4.53 10.86 -7.50
C ALA A 320 -4.40 11.33 -6.06
N VAL A 321 -3.18 11.56 -5.63
CA VAL A 321 -2.87 12.15 -4.33
C VAL A 321 -1.93 13.34 -4.54
N GLY A 322 -2.15 14.38 -3.75
CA GLY A 322 -1.30 15.57 -3.83
C GLY A 322 -1.20 16.28 -2.49
N LYS A 323 -0.06 16.91 -2.29
CA LYS A 323 0.15 17.84 -1.17
C LYS A 323 0.93 19.03 -1.63
N SER A 324 0.66 20.18 -1.03
CA SER A 324 1.39 21.42 -1.28
C SER A 324 1.49 22.23 0.00
N ASP A 325 2.69 22.66 0.30
CA ASP A 325 2.94 23.73 1.24
C ASP A 325 2.84 25.05 0.47
N LEU A 326 1.87 25.89 0.86
CA LEU A 326 1.57 27.15 0.19
C LEU A 326 2.31 28.36 0.81
N GLY A 327 3.02 28.14 1.91
CA GLY A 327 3.66 29.18 2.69
C GLY A 327 2.75 29.81 3.76
N ASP A 328 3.32 30.57 4.67
CA ASP A 328 2.62 31.29 5.76
C ASP A 328 1.68 30.40 6.61
N GLY A 329 2.02 29.11 6.75
CA GLY A 329 1.22 28.13 7.48
C GLY A 329 0.00 27.61 6.72
N TRP A 330 -0.18 27.98 5.45
CA TRP A 330 -1.15 27.37 4.57
C TRP A 330 -0.63 26.08 3.95
N PHE A 331 -1.43 25.06 3.96
CA PHE A 331 -1.15 23.85 3.22
C PHE A 331 -2.42 23.27 2.56
N ALA A 332 -2.22 22.60 1.45
CA ALA A 332 -3.27 21.90 0.74
C ALA A 332 -2.93 20.43 0.60
N ARG A 333 -3.93 19.57 0.74
CA ARG A 333 -3.85 18.14 0.46
C ARG A 333 -5.09 17.68 -0.28
N GLY A 334 -4.91 16.67 -1.12
CA GLY A 334 -6.05 16.10 -1.84
C GLY A 334 -5.80 14.67 -2.24
N THR A 335 -6.89 13.92 -2.23
CA THR A 335 -6.98 12.59 -2.82
C THR A 335 -8.19 12.57 -3.73
N VAL A 336 -7.99 12.20 -4.98
CA VAL A 336 -9.06 12.05 -5.97
C VAL A 336 -9.14 10.58 -6.37
N ASN A 337 -10.26 9.94 -6.10
CA ASN A 337 -10.56 8.59 -6.53
C ASN A 337 -11.82 8.61 -7.40
N TYR A 338 -11.72 7.99 -8.55
CA TYR A 338 -12.82 7.84 -9.48
C TYR A 338 -12.82 6.44 -10.08
N ILE A 339 -13.97 5.85 -10.21
CA ILE A 339 -14.20 4.62 -10.97
C ILE A 339 -15.39 4.83 -11.91
N SER A 340 -15.30 4.31 -13.12
CA SER A 340 -16.39 4.40 -14.10
C SER A 340 -17.58 3.55 -13.69
N SER A 341 -17.34 2.38 -13.04
CA SER A 341 -18.37 1.51 -12.53
C SER A 341 -17.85 0.60 -11.42
N PHE A 342 -18.73 0.12 -10.56
CA PHE A 342 -18.35 -0.82 -9.51
C PHE A 342 -17.99 -2.20 -10.08
N ARG A 343 -18.69 -2.63 -11.15
CA ARG A 343 -18.35 -3.85 -11.91
C ARG A 343 -16.94 -3.80 -12.48
N PHE A 344 -16.54 -2.64 -13.03
CA PHE A 344 -15.16 -2.43 -13.49
C PHE A 344 -14.16 -2.64 -12.35
N ARG A 345 -14.40 -2.04 -11.19
CA ARG A 345 -13.55 -2.20 -9.99
C ARG A 345 -13.44 -3.65 -9.57
N GLN A 346 -14.55 -4.36 -9.45
CA GLN A 346 -14.57 -5.78 -9.07
C GLN A 346 -13.80 -6.67 -10.04
N GLN A 347 -13.93 -6.43 -11.35
CA GLN A 347 -13.32 -7.28 -12.38
C GLN A 347 -11.83 -7.02 -12.60
N TRP A 348 -11.38 -5.77 -12.44
CA TRP A 348 -10.04 -5.36 -12.87
C TRP A 348 -9.09 -4.97 -11.75
N SER A 349 -9.57 -4.78 -10.51
CA SER A 349 -8.67 -4.55 -9.37
C SER A 349 -7.76 -5.75 -9.12
N GLU A 350 -6.50 -5.44 -8.83
CA GLU A 350 -5.48 -6.43 -8.49
C GLU A 350 -5.36 -6.65 -6.97
N SER A 351 -5.90 -5.73 -6.16
CA SER A 351 -6.06 -5.86 -4.72
C SER A 351 -7.45 -6.40 -4.39
N PHE A 352 -7.53 -7.37 -3.50
CA PHE A 352 -8.82 -7.89 -3.02
C PHE A 352 -9.60 -6.82 -2.26
N ASN A 353 -8.95 -6.10 -1.36
CA ASN A 353 -9.59 -5.05 -0.58
C ASN A 353 -10.16 -3.94 -1.48
N ASP A 354 -9.42 -3.53 -2.51
CA ASP A 354 -9.94 -2.55 -3.49
C ASP A 354 -11.11 -3.10 -4.27
N ALA A 355 -11.07 -4.38 -4.66
CA ALA A 355 -12.10 -5.00 -5.48
C ALA A 355 -13.46 -5.10 -4.76
N ILE A 356 -13.45 -5.35 -3.45
CA ILE A 356 -14.67 -5.47 -2.62
C ILE A 356 -15.11 -4.14 -2.00
N GLY A 357 -14.23 -3.14 -1.95
CA GLY A 357 -14.53 -1.84 -1.33
C GLY A 357 -15.68 -1.15 -2.05
N SER A 358 -16.81 -0.94 -1.36
CA SER A 358 -17.99 -0.27 -1.92
C SER A 358 -17.87 1.24 -1.96
N GLU A 359 -16.93 1.80 -1.21
CA GLU A 359 -16.77 3.24 -1.07
C GLU A 359 -15.69 3.81 -2.00
N VAL A 360 -15.98 4.96 -2.59
CA VAL A 360 -15.06 5.76 -3.39
C VAL A 360 -15.12 7.19 -2.88
N GLN A 361 -14.05 7.62 -2.22
CA GLN A 361 -13.97 8.94 -1.64
C GLN A 361 -12.90 9.77 -2.36
N SER A 362 -13.27 10.99 -2.69
CA SER A 362 -12.37 12.06 -3.12
C SER A 362 -12.51 13.21 -2.13
N VAL A 363 -11.38 13.73 -1.65
CA VAL A 363 -11.36 14.87 -0.76
C VAL A 363 -10.15 15.74 -1.07
N GLY A 364 -10.39 17.04 -1.21
CA GLY A 364 -9.36 18.05 -1.27
C GLY A 364 -9.63 19.11 -0.22
N PHE A 365 -8.59 19.56 0.47
CA PHE A 365 -8.73 20.63 1.43
C PHE A 365 -7.53 21.56 1.44
N MET A 366 -7.78 22.80 1.79
CA MET A 366 -6.81 23.83 2.09
C MET A 366 -7.01 24.25 3.55
N ASN A 367 -5.96 24.21 4.32
CA ASN A 367 -5.98 24.44 5.76
C ASN A 367 -4.97 25.49 6.18
N LYS A 368 -5.34 26.25 7.20
CA LYS A 368 -4.44 27.10 7.98
C LYS A 368 -4.75 27.00 9.45
N ASN A 369 -3.70 26.80 10.24
CA ASN A 369 -3.78 26.86 11.70
C ASN A 369 -3.03 28.07 12.22
N TRP A 370 -3.65 28.82 13.11
CA TRP A 370 -3.01 29.94 13.78
C TRP A 370 -3.50 30.06 15.23
N SER A 371 -2.58 30.05 16.17
CA SER A 371 -2.91 30.05 17.60
C SER A 371 -3.95 28.99 17.95
N SER A 372 -5.16 29.41 18.34
CA SER A 372 -6.25 28.52 18.73
C SER A 372 -7.31 28.31 17.65
N TYR A 373 -7.07 28.78 16.43
CA TYR A 373 -8.04 28.71 15.34
C TYR A 373 -7.55 27.81 14.21
N THR A 374 -8.51 27.13 13.58
CA THR A 374 -8.30 26.34 12.36
C THR A 374 -9.26 26.85 11.31
N PHE A 375 -8.75 27.21 10.16
CA PHE A 375 -9.57 27.52 8.97
C PHE A 375 -9.34 26.43 7.94
N ASN A 376 -10.44 25.91 7.38
CA ASN A 376 -10.40 24.83 6.42
C ASN A 376 -11.38 25.06 5.28
N VAL A 377 -10.98 24.82 4.05
CA VAL A 377 -11.86 24.80 2.88
C VAL A 377 -11.80 23.40 2.30
N VAL A 378 -12.93 22.72 2.26
CA VAL A 378 -13.04 21.31 1.87
C VAL A 378 -13.90 21.19 0.62
N ALA A 379 -13.42 20.42 -0.36
CA ALA A 379 -14.24 19.89 -1.44
C ALA A 379 -14.18 18.37 -1.38
N ALA A 380 -15.33 17.73 -1.31
CA ALA A 380 -15.40 16.28 -1.14
C ALA A 380 -16.48 15.64 -2.01
N ARG A 381 -16.24 14.41 -2.42
CA ARG A 381 -17.22 13.53 -3.06
C ARG A 381 -17.09 12.13 -2.44
N LEU A 382 -18.16 11.69 -1.85
CA LEU A 382 -18.33 10.30 -1.38
C LEU A 382 -19.31 9.60 -2.32
N GLN A 383 -18.95 8.40 -2.76
CA GLN A 383 -19.85 7.51 -3.48
C GLN A 383 -19.80 6.14 -2.82
N ASN A 384 -20.93 5.66 -2.35
CA ASN A 384 -21.06 4.36 -1.71
C ASN A 384 -21.98 3.47 -2.52
N PHE A 385 -21.42 2.44 -3.13
CA PHE A 385 -22.14 1.47 -3.96
C PHE A 385 -22.85 0.46 -3.07
N GLN A 386 -24.16 0.37 -3.21
CA GLN A 386 -25.00 -0.56 -2.45
C GLN A 386 -25.02 -1.95 -3.11
N SER A 387 -24.85 -2.00 -4.42
CA SER A 387 -24.70 -3.21 -5.21
C SER A 387 -23.93 -2.93 -6.50
N SER A 388 -23.72 -3.95 -7.33
CA SER A 388 -23.33 -3.76 -8.72
C SER A 388 -24.41 -2.95 -9.46
N GLU A 389 -24.00 -2.33 -10.58
CA GLU A 389 -24.94 -1.60 -11.44
C GLU A 389 -26.14 -2.45 -11.82
N ILE A 390 -27.31 -1.85 -11.74
CA ILE A 390 -28.59 -2.50 -12.05
C ILE A 390 -28.92 -2.23 -13.52
N GLN A 391 -29.36 -3.27 -14.22
CA GLN A 391 -29.84 -3.15 -15.60
C GLN A 391 -31.28 -2.68 -15.56
N VAL A 392 -31.49 -1.40 -15.88
CA VAL A 392 -32.81 -0.78 -15.85
C VAL A 392 -33.53 -1.08 -17.15
N THR A 393 -34.73 -1.62 -17.05
CA THR A 393 -35.66 -1.81 -18.16
C THR A 393 -36.74 -0.75 -18.14
N ASP A 394 -37.12 -0.26 -19.32
CA ASP A 394 -38.25 0.62 -19.46
C ASP A 394 -39.54 -0.11 -19.09
N PRO A 395 -40.35 0.37 -18.15
CA PRO A 395 -41.54 -0.36 -17.68
C PRO A 395 -42.61 -0.50 -18.75
N ILE A 396 -42.65 0.35 -19.79
CA ILE A 396 -43.65 0.35 -20.86
C ILE A 396 -43.17 -0.51 -22.04
N THR A 397 -41.94 -0.28 -22.50
CA THR A 397 -41.41 -0.93 -23.71
C THR A 397 -40.71 -2.25 -23.43
N GLN A 398 -40.45 -2.58 -22.17
CA GLN A 398 -39.68 -3.74 -21.71
C GLN A 398 -38.26 -3.82 -22.34
N GLN A 399 -37.80 -2.71 -22.89
CA GLN A 399 -36.44 -2.63 -23.45
C GLN A 399 -35.43 -2.19 -22.39
N VAL A 400 -34.21 -2.72 -22.50
CA VAL A 400 -33.10 -2.36 -21.64
C VAL A 400 -32.68 -0.91 -21.91
N LYS A 401 -32.92 -0.04 -20.97
CA LYS A 401 -32.55 1.37 -21.02
C LYS A 401 -31.07 1.63 -20.77
N GLY A 402 -30.45 0.79 -19.95
CA GLY A 402 -29.02 0.87 -19.63
C GLY A 402 -28.68 0.24 -18.30
N LEU A 403 -27.43 0.48 -17.87
CA LEU A 403 -26.94 0.13 -16.54
C LEU A 403 -26.91 1.41 -15.69
N GLU A 404 -27.57 1.39 -14.55
CA GLU A 404 -27.52 2.49 -13.59
C GLU A 404 -26.78 2.10 -12.31
N ALA A 405 -26.02 3.04 -11.77
CA ALA A 405 -25.26 2.83 -10.55
C ALA A 405 -26.19 2.84 -9.33
N ASN A 406 -26.22 1.75 -8.58
CA ASN A 406 -26.91 1.70 -7.29
C ASN A 406 -25.94 2.21 -6.20
N ALA A 407 -25.82 3.52 -6.12
CA ALA A 407 -24.87 4.17 -5.21
C ALA A 407 -25.44 5.46 -4.62
N VAL A 408 -25.18 5.66 -3.32
CA VAL A 408 -25.39 6.96 -2.69
C VAL A 408 -24.21 7.86 -3.00
N THR A 409 -24.50 9.05 -3.54
CA THR A 409 -23.47 10.05 -3.84
C THR A 409 -23.70 11.29 -2.99
N ILE A 410 -22.69 11.70 -2.23
CA ILE A 410 -22.68 12.92 -1.41
C ILE A 410 -21.51 13.78 -1.89
N ARG A 411 -21.75 15.10 -2.03
CA ARG A 411 -20.73 16.08 -2.42
C ARG A 411 -20.77 17.28 -1.50
N LYS A 412 -19.60 17.82 -1.19
CA LYS A 412 -19.36 19.12 -0.55
C LYS A 412 -18.61 20.00 -1.55
N LEU A 413 -19.16 21.16 -1.97
CA LEU A 413 -18.69 21.91 -3.14
C LEU A 413 -18.79 23.44 -3.04
N PRO A 414 -17.92 24.13 -2.32
CA PRO A 414 -17.10 23.72 -1.19
C PRO A 414 -17.83 23.80 0.14
N GLU A 415 -17.18 23.35 1.20
CA GLU A 415 -17.55 23.67 2.59
C GLU A 415 -16.38 24.44 3.24
N VAL A 416 -16.68 25.57 3.84
CA VAL A 416 -15.74 26.41 4.58
C VAL A 416 -15.98 26.18 6.06
N GLN A 417 -14.92 25.88 6.81
CA GLN A 417 -14.95 25.60 8.24
C GLN A 417 -14.02 26.56 8.97
N LEU A 418 -14.50 27.07 10.09
CA LEU A 418 -13.72 27.89 11.01
C LEU A 418 -13.98 27.38 12.44
N ASP A 419 -12.94 26.81 13.05
CA ASP A 419 -13.04 26.19 14.35
C ASP A 419 -12.12 26.90 15.35
N GLY A 420 -12.60 27.07 16.56
CA GLY A 420 -11.87 27.62 17.70
C GLY A 420 -11.64 26.54 18.74
N ARG A 421 -10.37 26.23 19.05
CA ARG A 421 -10.01 25.28 20.10
C ARG A 421 -10.32 25.84 21.47
N GLU A 422 -10.41 24.99 22.47
CA GLU A 422 -10.66 25.37 23.86
C GLU A 422 -9.66 26.46 24.32
N ARG A 423 -10.22 27.61 24.65
CA ARG A 423 -9.48 28.76 25.14
C ARG A 423 -10.04 29.22 26.46
N GLN A 424 -9.18 29.33 27.46
CA GLN A 424 -9.58 29.88 28.76
C GLN A 424 -10.07 31.33 28.60
N ILE A 425 -11.29 31.61 29.04
CA ILE A 425 -11.93 32.93 28.91
C ILE A 425 -11.29 33.94 29.89
N TRP A 426 -11.11 33.54 31.13
CA TRP A 426 -10.53 34.40 32.18
C TRP A 426 -9.39 33.67 32.90
N LYS A 427 -8.32 34.41 33.11
CA LYS A 427 -7.20 33.95 33.90
C LYS A 427 -7.68 33.59 35.33
N ASN A 428 -7.35 32.40 35.82
CA ASN A 428 -7.74 31.84 37.13
C ASN A 428 -9.19 31.35 37.28
N VAL A 429 -10.03 31.41 36.24
CA VAL A 429 -11.34 30.76 36.24
C VAL A 429 -11.26 29.53 35.34
N PRO A 430 -11.55 28.31 35.78
CA PRO A 430 -11.50 27.11 34.95
C PRO A 430 -12.69 27.05 34.00
N LEU A 431 -12.75 28.00 33.07
CA LEU A 431 -13.79 28.12 32.07
C LEU A 431 -13.15 28.31 30.69
N TRP A 432 -13.44 27.39 29.78
CA TRP A 432 -12.93 27.38 28.44
C TRP A 432 -14.08 27.52 27.44
N PHE A 433 -13.79 28.22 26.37
CA PHE A 433 -14.69 28.38 25.23
C PHE A 433 -14.08 27.77 23.99
N SER A 434 -14.87 27.03 23.24
CA SER A 434 -14.56 26.55 21.89
C SER A 434 -15.77 26.71 20.98
N PHE A 435 -15.57 26.65 19.68
CA PHE A 435 -16.65 26.60 18.72
C PHE A 435 -16.25 25.87 17.45
N ASP A 436 -17.22 25.23 16.83
CA ASP A 436 -17.13 24.62 15.53
C ASP A 436 -18.12 25.37 14.61
N SER A 437 -17.69 25.73 13.41
CA SER A 437 -18.57 26.38 12.43
C SER A 437 -18.25 25.91 11.02
N ALA A 438 -19.30 25.76 10.20
CA ALA A 438 -19.19 25.37 8.81
C ALA A 438 -20.27 26.06 7.96
N ALA A 439 -19.90 26.42 6.74
CA ALA A 439 -20.86 26.89 5.73
C ALA A 439 -20.53 26.19 4.41
N GLY A 440 -21.48 25.51 3.82
CA GLY A 440 -21.20 24.67 2.66
C GLY A 440 -22.36 24.50 1.70
N LEU A 441 -21.97 24.17 0.47
CA LEU A 441 -22.86 23.78 -0.61
C LEU A 441 -22.81 22.25 -0.74
N LEU A 442 -23.94 21.62 -0.47
CA LEU A 442 -24.04 20.17 -0.34
C LEU A 442 -24.96 19.59 -1.42
N TYR A 443 -24.66 18.36 -1.82
CA TYR A 443 -25.48 17.59 -2.77
C TYR A 443 -25.54 16.14 -2.33
N ARG A 444 -26.74 15.55 -2.33
CA ARG A 444 -26.98 14.12 -2.12
C ARG A 444 -27.87 13.57 -3.20
N GLN A 445 -27.52 12.37 -3.70
CA GLN A 445 -28.31 11.61 -4.64
C GLN A 445 -28.29 10.14 -4.25
N GLU A 446 -29.47 9.50 -4.30
CA GLU A 446 -29.66 8.10 -3.99
C GLU A 446 -30.78 7.53 -4.88
N PRO A 447 -30.46 6.62 -5.83
CA PRO A 447 -31.48 5.94 -6.61
C PRO A 447 -32.15 4.85 -5.76
N LEU A 448 -33.47 4.75 -5.88
CA LEU A 448 -34.32 3.82 -5.14
C LEU A 448 -34.85 2.74 -6.09
N PHE A 449 -34.40 1.52 -5.90
CA PHE A 449 -34.75 0.39 -6.76
C PHE A 449 -35.67 -0.59 -6.04
N SER A 450 -36.63 -1.16 -6.81
CA SER A 450 -37.33 -2.40 -6.46
C SER A 450 -36.93 -3.47 -7.47
N GLY A 451 -36.07 -4.40 -7.07
CA GLY A 451 -35.41 -5.32 -8.00
C GLY A 451 -34.62 -4.58 -9.08
N ASP A 452 -34.99 -4.78 -10.33
CA ASP A 452 -34.37 -4.15 -11.51
C ASP A 452 -35.12 -2.87 -11.97
N THR A 453 -36.11 -2.39 -11.22
CA THR A 453 -36.90 -1.22 -11.58
C THR A 453 -36.48 -0.03 -10.72
N LEU A 454 -36.10 1.07 -11.35
CA LEU A 454 -35.91 2.35 -10.69
C LEU A 454 -37.28 2.95 -10.35
N ILE A 455 -37.59 3.03 -9.07
CA ILE A 455 -38.88 3.59 -8.58
C ILE A 455 -38.80 5.11 -8.50
N ASP A 456 -37.75 5.63 -7.87
CA ASP A 456 -37.53 7.07 -7.68
C ASP A 456 -36.06 7.36 -7.46
N THR A 457 -35.71 8.64 -7.43
CA THR A 457 -34.37 9.09 -7.06
C THR A 457 -34.49 10.15 -5.98
N PHE A 458 -34.07 9.81 -4.75
CA PHE A 458 -33.92 10.82 -3.73
C PHE A 458 -32.74 11.72 -4.11
N GLN A 459 -33.00 13.00 -4.27
CA GLN A 459 -31.92 13.93 -4.61
C GLN A 459 -32.25 15.35 -4.10
N THR A 460 -31.21 16.04 -3.60
CA THR A 460 -31.26 17.47 -3.29
C THR A 460 -31.35 18.30 -4.58
N GLY A 461 -31.68 19.54 -4.47
CA GLY A 461 -31.53 20.50 -5.55
C GLY A 461 -30.11 20.55 -6.08
N ARG A 462 -29.74 21.43 -6.99
CA ARG A 462 -28.41 21.50 -7.56
C ARG A 462 -27.33 21.61 -6.51
N LEU A 463 -27.54 22.44 -5.49
CA LEU A 463 -26.71 22.63 -4.31
C LEU A 463 -27.60 23.08 -3.17
N MET A 464 -27.54 22.41 -2.05
CA MET A 464 -28.23 22.74 -0.82
C MET A 464 -27.29 23.52 0.10
N ASP A 465 -27.73 24.66 0.60
CA ASP A 465 -26.95 25.43 1.58
C ASP A 465 -27.12 24.83 2.97
N ARG A 466 -26.00 24.65 3.66
CA ARG A 466 -25.95 24.33 5.09
C ARG A 466 -25.02 25.29 5.81
N ILE A 467 -25.51 25.91 6.88
CA ILE A 467 -24.72 26.75 7.79
C ILE A 467 -24.83 26.13 9.19
N HIS A 468 -23.72 25.82 9.78
CA HIS A 468 -23.61 25.18 11.09
C HIS A 468 -22.78 26.04 12.04
N LEU A 469 -23.22 26.18 13.29
CA LEU A 469 -22.52 26.89 14.36
C LEU A 469 -22.76 26.19 15.68
N ALA A 470 -21.68 25.73 16.30
CA ALA A 470 -21.72 25.03 17.59
C ALA A 470 -20.72 25.61 18.60
N PRO A 471 -21.10 26.67 19.35
CA PRO A 471 -20.32 27.18 20.46
C PRO A 471 -20.43 26.27 21.69
N HIS A 472 -19.31 26.08 22.40
CA HIS A 472 -19.23 25.26 23.61
C HIS A 472 -18.52 25.97 24.76
N LEU A 473 -19.02 25.77 25.96
CA LEU A 473 -18.42 26.18 27.23
C LEU A 473 -18.07 24.93 28.02
N MET A 474 -16.84 24.83 28.47
CA MET A 474 -16.35 23.71 29.28
C MET A 474 -15.72 24.22 30.54
N SER A 475 -15.90 23.47 31.65
CA SER A 475 -15.21 23.71 32.90
C SER A 475 -14.56 22.42 33.41
N ALA A 476 -13.60 22.54 34.30
CA ALA A 476 -12.96 21.39 34.95
C ALA A 476 -12.78 21.62 36.43
N PHE A 477 -13.31 20.70 37.21
CA PHE A 477 -13.26 20.74 38.68
C PHE A 477 -12.60 19.46 39.19
N HIS A 478 -11.90 19.58 40.31
CA HIS A 478 -11.37 18.44 41.03
C HIS A 478 -11.99 18.38 42.41
N PHE A 479 -12.73 17.32 42.72
CA PHE A 479 -13.36 17.15 44.02
C PHE A 479 -13.25 15.70 44.50
N ALA A 480 -12.76 15.49 45.71
CA ALA A 480 -12.59 14.17 46.34
C ALA A 480 -11.85 13.13 45.47
N GLY A 481 -10.87 13.58 44.70
CA GLY A 481 -10.12 12.71 43.80
C GLY A 481 -10.79 12.45 42.45
N VAL A 482 -11.99 12.94 42.19
CA VAL A 482 -12.73 12.84 40.94
C VAL A 482 -12.55 14.12 40.15
N ASN A 483 -12.18 14.00 38.86
CA ASN A 483 -12.22 15.11 37.95
C ASN A 483 -13.61 15.16 37.30
N ILE A 484 -14.24 16.31 37.39
CA ILE A 484 -15.60 16.57 36.89
C ILE A 484 -15.47 17.61 35.78
N VAL A 485 -15.83 17.24 34.57
CA VAL A 485 -15.69 18.11 33.35
C VAL A 485 -17.05 18.30 32.72
N PRO A 486 -17.84 19.28 33.17
CA PRO A 486 -19.08 19.66 32.51
C PRO A 486 -18.79 20.46 31.24
N ARG A 487 -19.55 20.19 30.21
CA ARG A 487 -19.56 20.92 28.92
C ARG A 487 -21.01 21.24 28.56
N PHE A 488 -21.23 22.45 28.15
CA PHE A 488 -22.51 22.90 27.60
C PHE A 488 -22.28 23.48 26.22
N GLY A 489 -23.10 23.07 25.24
CA GLY A 489 -23.07 23.53 23.86
C GLY A 489 -24.43 23.94 23.33
N LEU A 490 -24.39 24.78 22.31
CA LEU A 490 -25.52 25.05 21.43
C LEU A 490 -25.12 24.55 20.05
N ASP A 491 -26.06 23.97 19.33
CA ASP A 491 -25.84 23.45 17.98
C ASP A 491 -26.98 24.00 17.09
N GLU A 492 -26.61 24.97 16.27
CA GLU A 492 -27.53 25.66 15.37
C GLU A 492 -27.17 25.33 13.94
N THR A 493 -28.08 24.73 13.19
CA THR A 493 -27.85 24.40 11.79
C THR A 493 -29.01 24.81 10.91
N TYR A 494 -28.71 25.65 9.95
CA TYR A 494 -29.64 26.05 8.90
C TYR A 494 -29.49 25.17 7.67
N TYR A 495 -30.58 24.76 7.08
CA TYR A 495 -30.66 24.00 5.84
C TYR A 495 -31.59 24.70 4.87
N SER A 496 -31.22 24.96 3.63
CA SER A 496 -32.07 25.59 2.61
C SER A 496 -33.11 24.64 2.02
N GLU A 497 -33.01 23.35 2.26
CA GLU A 497 -33.95 22.32 1.84
C GLU A 497 -34.21 21.35 3.00
N SER A 498 -35.36 20.70 2.99
CA SER A 498 -35.71 19.64 3.94
C SER A 498 -36.29 18.44 3.20
N GLN A 499 -36.65 17.40 3.93
CA GLN A 499 -37.31 16.22 3.35
C GLN A 499 -38.69 16.00 3.96
N ALA A 500 -39.58 15.42 3.16
CA ALA A 500 -40.91 14.99 3.57
C ALA A 500 -41.20 13.58 3.07
N PRO A 501 -42.14 12.86 3.69
CA PRO A 501 -42.57 11.54 3.25
C PRO A 501 -42.97 11.51 1.77
N ASN A 502 -42.60 10.47 1.07
CA ASN A 502 -43.01 10.18 -0.31
C ASN A 502 -43.92 8.93 -0.31
N PRO A 503 -45.27 9.13 -0.25
CA PRO A 503 -46.19 8.02 -0.12
C PRO A 503 -46.15 7.03 -1.28
N ASP A 504 -45.97 7.53 -2.52
CA ASP A 504 -46.00 6.70 -3.73
C ASP A 504 -44.78 5.76 -3.77
N ALA A 505 -43.59 6.29 -3.52
CA ALA A 505 -42.39 5.50 -3.45
C ALA A 505 -42.39 4.54 -2.21
N SER A 506 -42.95 5.00 -1.09
CA SER A 506 -43.09 4.18 0.12
C SER A 506 -44.01 3.00 -0.12
N GLN A 507 -45.09 3.16 -0.84
CA GLN A 507 -46.00 2.07 -1.21
C GLN A 507 -45.33 1.08 -2.17
N ALA A 508 -44.59 1.58 -3.15
CA ALA A 508 -43.90 0.75 -4.14
C ALA A 508 -42.76 -0.08 -3.52
N LEU A 509 -42.04 0.47 -2.54
CA LEU A 509 -40.90 -0.18 -1.88
C LEU A 509 -41.28 -0.89 -0.57
N GLN A 510 -42.50 -0.67 -0.06
CA GLN A 510 -42.96 -1.16 1.24
C GLN A 510 -42.05 -0.72 2.42
N LEU A 511 -41.43 0.45 2.28
CA LEU A 511 -40.53 1.05 3.26
C LEU A 511 -40.82 2.53 3.37
N PRO A 512 -40.61 3.21 4.53
CA PRO A 512 -40.69 4.65 4.61
C PRO A 512 -39.68 5.31 3.69
N VAL A 513 -40.16 6.07 2.71
CA VAL A 513 -39.32 6.81 1.74
C VAL A 513 -39.62 8.29 1.87
N TYR A 514 -38.58 9.10 1.72
CA TYR A 514 -38.64 10.54 1.77
C TYR A 514 -38.26 11.14 0.41
N ARG A 515 -38.73 12.35 0.16
CA ARG A 515 -38.34 13.20 -0.99
C ARG A 515 -37.87 14.53 -0.47
N VAL A 516 -36.95 15.17 -1.18
CA VAL A 516 -36.49 16.52 -0.86
C VAL A 516 -37.56 17.54 -1.27
N ILE A 517 -37.77 18.52 -0.43
CA ILE A 517 -38.67 19.66 -0.65
C ILE A 517 -37.89 20.97 -0.44
N GLY A 518 -38.20 22.00 -1.21
CA GLY A 518 -37.57 23.32 -1.17
C GLY A 518 -38.01 24.17 0.02
N THR A 519 -38.22 23.57 1.17
CA THR A 519 -38.57 24.28 2.41
C THR A 519 -37.38 24.31 3.31
N ASP A 520 -36.95 25.48 3.73
CA ASP A 520 -35.85 25.66 4.67
C ASP A 520 -36.20 25.14 6.05
N LEU A 521 -35.19 24.82 6.82
CA LEU A 521 -35.30 24.28 8.18
C LEU A 521 -34.14 24.76 9.03
N VAL A 522 -34.41 25.14 10.27
CA VAL A 522 -33.40 25.43 11.27
C VAL A 522 -33.48 24.34 12.35
N ARG A 523 -32.37 23.65 12.56
CA ARG A 523 -32.21 22.77 13.70
C ARG A 523 -31.54 23.54 14.83
N SER A 524 -32.20 23.61 15.94
CA SER A 524 -31.73 24.25 17.16
C SER A 524 -31.64 23.20 18.24
N ALA A 525 -30.44 22.89 18.67
CA ALA A 525 -30.20 21.92 19.72
C ALA A 525 -29.28 22.49 20.81
N HIS A 526 -29.45 21.98 22.00
CA HIS A 526 -28.50 22.20 23.08
C HIS A 526 -27.98 20.87 23.57
N ASP A 527 -26.69 20.82 23.81
CA ASP A 527 -26.01 19.67 24.34
C ASP A 527 -25.40 19.98 25.72
N PHE A 528 -25.58 19.05 26.62
CA PHE A 528 -24.91 19.06 27.88
C PHE A 528 -24.19 17.72 28.06
N SER A 529 -22.91 17.76 28.39
CA SER A 529 -22.16 16.56 28.74
C SER A 529 -21.38 16.78 30.04
N MET A 530 -21.23 15.72 30.83
CA MET A 530 -20.46 15.72 32.07
C MET A 530 -19.59 14.46 32.13
N ASP A 531 -18.29 14.64 32.05
CA ASP A 531 -17.33 13.59 32.26
C ASP A 531 -16.94 13.49 33.73
N LEU A 532 -17.08 12.31 34.29
CA LEU A 532 -16.66 11.95 35.66
C LEU A 532 -15.47 10.98 35.53
N ILE A 533 -14.27 11.49 35.76
CA ILE A 533 -13.04 10.70 35.71
C ILE A 533 -12.66 10.37 37.13
N PHE A 534 -12.89 9.12 37.50
CA PHE A 534 -12.63 8.64 38.86
C PHE A 534 -11.13 8.43 39.11
N PRO A 535 -10.69 8.37 40.38
CA PRO A 535 -9.31 8.08 40.70
C PRO A 535 -8.84 6.78 40.07
N THR A 536 -7.71 6.84 39.45
CA THR A 536 -7.05 5.67 38.92
C THR A 536 -6.52 4.79 40.05
N LEU A 537 -6.95 3.53 40.08
CA LEU A 537 -6.44 2.54 41.00
C LEU A 537 -5.20 1.86 40.37
N ALA A 538 -4.10 1.89 41.10
CA ALA A 538 -2.86 1.29 40.58
C ALA A 538 -2.19 0.43 41.66
N ARG A 539 -1.73 -0.76 41.24
CA ARG A 539 -0.94 -1.67 42.07
C ARG A 539 0.32 -2.13 41.34
N VAL A 540 1.44 -2.01 42.03
CA VAL A 540 2.72 -2.52 41.54
C VAL A 540 3.02 -3.85 42.21
N PHE A 541 3.41 -4.82 41.38
CA PHE A 541 3.86 -6.14 41.82
C PHE A 541 5.36 -6.24 41.53
N ASP A 542 6.16 -6.36 42.61
CA ASP A 542 7.63 -6.40 42.52
C ASP A 542 8.19 -7.81 42.24
N ASN A 543 7.34 -8.73 41.81
CA ASN A 543 7.74 -10.10 41.51
C ASN A 543 8.22 -10.18 40.04
N LYS A 544 9.39 -10.79 39.84
CA LYS A 544 9.90 -11.10 38.52
C LYS A 544 9.00 -12.11 37.84
N THR A 545 8.55 -11.80 36.64
CA THR A 545 7.66 -12.61 35.81
C THR A 545 8.29 -12.87 34.44
N ILE A 546 7.67 -13.73 33.63
CA ILE A 546 8.07 -13.93 32.23
C ILE A 546 7.93 -12.65 31.38
N PHE A 547 7.08 -11.70 31.83
CA PHE A 547 6.82 -10.45 31.11
C PHE A 547 7.80 -9.33 31.47
N GLY A 548 8.38 -9.35 32.67
CA GLY A 548 9.31 -8.33 33.14
C GLY A 548 9.68 -8.48 34.60
N ASP A 549 10.50 -7.54 35.09
CA ASP A 549 11.02 -7.53 36.46
C ASP A 549 9.97 -7.05 37.44
N LYS A 550 9.05 -6.18 36.98
CA LYS A 550 7.91 -5.66 37.74
C LYS A 550 6.68 -5.54 36.88
N LEU A 551 5.51 -5.69 37.47
CA LEU A 551 4.21 -5.46 36.79
C LEU A 551 3.46 -4.33 37.52
N LYS A 552 2.78 -3.48 36.73
CA LYS A 552 1.86 -2.46 37.27
C LYS A 552 0.47 -2.69 36.64
N HIS A 553 -0.51 -3.00 37.48
CA HIS A 553 -1.91 -3.05 37.10
C HIS A 553 -2.57 -1.70 37.37
N VAL A 554 -3.32 -1.20 36.39
CA VAL A 554 -4.01 0.08 36.46
C VAL A 554 -5.46 -0.13 36.07
N ILE A 555 -6.38 0.44 36.85
CA ILE A 555 -7.82 0.42 36.63
C ILE A 555 -8.30 1.86 36.52
N GLU A 556 -8.96 2.22 35.42
CA GLU A 556 -9.40 3.57 35.07
C GLU A 556 -10.93 3.55 34.87
N PRO A 557 -11.74 3.79 35.89
CA PRO A 557 -13.18 3.93 35.75
C PRO A 557 -13.54 5.34 35.28
N ARG A 558 -14.53 5.45 34.35
CA ARG A 558 -15.07 6.72 33.86
C ARG A 558 -16.58 6.60 33.67
N ALA A 559 -17.30 7.70 33.93
CA ALA A 559 -18.70 7.83 33.58
C ALA A 559 -18.89 9.13 32.77
N THR A 560 -19.63 9.06 31.67
CA THR A 560 -19.95 10.21 30.84
C THR A 560 -21.47 10.31 30.71
N TYR A 561 -22.04 11.37 31.27
CA TYR A 561 -23.44 11.69 31.01
C TYR A 561 -23.55 12.63 29.83
N ARG A 562 -24.53 12.40 28.94
CA ARG A 562 -24.81 13.24 27.80
C ARG A 562 -26.30 13.45 27.65
N ASN A 563 -26.68 14.69 27.43
CA ASN A 563 -28.06 15.09 27.11
C ASN A 563 -28.07 16.03 25.94
N ILE A 564 -28.80 15.69 24.90
CA ILE A 564 -29.04 16.51 23.73
C ILE A 564 -30.53 16.65 23.57
N ALA A 565 -31.01 17.89 23.44
CA ALA A 565 -32.44 18.18 23.34
C ALA A 565 -32.69 19.33 22.35
N GLY A 566 -33.95 19.46 21.90
CA GLY A 566 -34.40 20.52 20.99
C GLY A 566 -34.66 20.04 19.57
N ILE A 567 -34.24 18.83 19.19
CA ILE A 567 -34.37 18.36 17.81
C ILE A 567 -35.74 17.72 17.55
N GLY A 568 -36.15 16.81 18.42
CA GLY A 568 -37.48 16.18 18.32
C GLY A 568 -37.77 15.53 16.98
N ASP A 569 -38.98 15.72 16.47
CA ASP A 569 -39.45 15.14 15.21
C ASP A 569 -38.75 15.71 13.96
N ASP A 570 -38.07 16.84 14.09
CA ASP A 570 -37.31 17.44 12.99
C ASP A 570 -36.14 16.55 12.52
N PHE A 571 -35.69 15.61 13.38
CA PHE A 571 -34.71 14.61 12.96
C PHE A 571 -35.07 13.88 11.64
N MET A 572 -36.36 13.65 11.39
CA MET A 572 -36.86 13.01 10.19
C MET A 572 -36.98 13.96 8.99
N ARG A 573 -36.79 15.26 9.21
CA ARG A 573 -36.94 16.31 8.19
C ARG A 573 -35.58 16.75 7.62
N PHE A 574 -34.45 16.44 8.28
CA PHE A 574 -33.11 16.79 7.80
C PHE A 574 -32.66 15.86 6.67
N VAL A 575 -32.08 16.48 5.64
CA VAL A 575 -31.30 15.73 4.64
C VAL A 575 -29.91 15.46 5.25
N ARG A 576 -29.51 14.21 5.27
CA ARG A 576 -28.26 13.77 5.95
C ARG A 576 -27.10 13.68 4.98
N PHE A 577 -25.97 14.32 5.29
CA PHE A 577 -24.77 14.33 4.48
C PHE A 577 -23.55 13.77 5.24
N ASP A 578 -23.45 14.12 6.53
CA ASP A 578 -22.33 13.73 7.38
C ASP A 578 -22.73 13.67 8.86
N ASP A 579 -21.75 13.61 9.75
CA ASP A 579 -21.93 13.48 11.21
C ASP A 579 -22.68 14.66 11.82
N THR A 580 -22.52 15.86 11.26
CA THR A 580 -23.26 17.06 11.73
C THR A 580 -24.78 16.82 11.69
N ASP A 581 -25.24 16.08 10.69
CA ASP A 581 -26.66 15.82 10.47
C ASP A 581 -27.19 14.62 11.26
N LEU A 582 -26.32 13.90 11.97
CA LEU A 582 -26.68 12.73 12.80
C LEU A 582 -27.08 13.11 14.24
N LEU A 583 -26.97 14.38 14.60
CA LEU A 583 -27.35 14.83 15.94
C LEU A 583 -28.85 14.60 16.15
N SER A 584 -29.20 13.94 17.25
CA SER A 584 -30.58 13.61 17.65
C SER A 584 -30.75 13.81 19.14
N ASN A 585 -32.01 13.96 19.61
CA ASN A 585 -32.28 13.97 21.05
C ASN A 585 -31.69 12.72 21.70
N THR A 586 -30.92 12.95 22.77
CA THR A 586 -30.16 11.89 23.45
C THR A 586 -30.17 12.19 24.93
N ASP A 587 -30.45 11.18 25.74
CA ASP A 587 -30.30 11.22 27.20
C ASP A 587 -29.66 9.91 27.64
N GLU A 588 -28.37 9.97 27.93
CA GLU A 588 -27.59 8.75 28.11
C GLU A 588 -26.51 8.88 29.19
N LEU A 589 -26.19 7.73 29.78
CA LEU A 589 -25.06 7.57 30.68
C LEU A 589 -24.17 6.45 30.19
N GLU A 590 -22.96 6.78 29.73
CA GLU A 590 -21.93 5.82 29.37
C GLU A 590 -21.06 5.51 30.59
N LEU A 591 -20.89 4.23 30.87
CA LEU A 591 -19.97 3.72 31.90
C LEU A 591 -18.84 3.00 31.20
N SER A 592 -17.59 3.35 31.51
CA SER A 592 -16.41 2.70 30.95
C SER A 592 -15.42 2.30 32.02
N LEU A 593 -14.77 1.16 31.80
CA LEU A 593 -13.74 0.60 32.67
C LEU A 593 -12.57 0.15 31.84
N THR A 594 -11.41 0.78 32.03
CA THR A 594 -10.18 0.39 31.34
C THR A 594 -9.22 -0.25 32.33
N ASN A 595 -8.82 -1.50 32.04
CA ASN A 595 -7.79 -2.21 32.79
C ASN A 595 -6.52 -2.25 31.95
N ARG A 596 -5.38 -1.87 32.52
CA ARG A 596 -4.08 -1.89 31.84
C ARG A 596 -3.06 -2.62 32.68
N LEU A 597 -2.23 -3.42 32.04
CA LEU A 597 -1.10 -4.08 32.69
C LEU A 597 0.19 -3.65 31.99
N TYR A 598 1.07 -3.04 32.75
CA TYR A 598 2.39 -2.62 32.31
C TYR A 598 3.45 -3.57 32.86
N ALA A 599 4.42 -3.90 32.02
CA ALA A 599 5.59 -4.66 32.44
C ALA A 599 6.85 -3.78 32.31
N LYS A 600 7.68 -3.79 33.34
CA LYS A 600 9.01 -3.17 33.35
C LYS A 600 10.07 -4.23 33.11
N ARG A 601 10.92 -4.02 32.08
CA ARG A 601 12.10 -4.85 31.81
C ARG A 601 13.32 -3.94 31.67
N GLY A 602 14.24 -4.02 32.63
CA GLY A 602 15.31 -3.04 32.75
C GLY A 602 14.73 -1.64 32.92
N ASP A 603 15.10 -0.71 32.04
CA ASP A 603 14.60 0.68 32.07
C ASP A 603 13.37 0.92 31.18
N THR A 604 12.94 -0.05 30.43
CA THR A 604 11.77 0.07 29.53
C THR A 604 10.49 -0.36 30.22
N VAL A 605 9.45 0.50 30.15
CA VAL A 605 8.09 0.18 30.59
C VAL A 605 7.21 0.05 29.37
N ARG A 606 6.45 -1.02 29.27
CA ARG A 606 5.58 -1.30 28.13
C ARG A 606 4.22 -1.80 28.61
N GLU A 607 3.13 -1.34 27.97
CA GLU A 607 1.82 -1.93 28.13
C GLU A 607 1.79 -3.30 27.45
N ILE A 608 1.45 -4.33 28.17
CA ILE A 608 1.40 -5.72 27.69
C ILE A 608 -0.02 -6.24 27.56
N PHE A 609 -0.96 -5.56 28.20
CA PHE A 609 -2.36 -5.93 28.22
C PHE A 609 -3.21 -4.69 28.46
N SER A 610 -4.30 -4.54 27.68
CA SER A 610 -5.33 -3.54 27.86
C SER A 610 -6.69 -4.16 27.62
N TRP A 611 -7.60 -3.97 28.55
CA TRP A 611 -8.98 -4.42 28.43
C TRP A 611 -9.92 -3.28 28.74
N GLN A 612 -10.70 -2.87 27.76
CA GLN A 612 -11.70 -1.82 27.85
C GLN A 612 -13.09 -2.42 27.77
N LEU A 613 -13.94 -2.01 28.68
CA LEU A 613 -15.35 -2.36 28.70
C LEU A 613 -16.15 -1.08 28.79
N TRP A 614 -17.20 -0.96 27.98
CA TRP A 614 -18.16 0.14 28.12
C TRP A 614 -19.55 -0.27 27.69
N GLN A 615 -20.52 0.40 28.28
CA GLN A 615 -21.94 0.25 28.01
C GLN A 615 -22.64 1.58 28.28
N THR A 616 -23.57 1.92 27.39
CA THR A 616 -24.40 3.12 27.54
C THR A 616 -25.80 2.71 27.97
N ARG A 617 -26.34 3.41 28.98
CA ARG A 617 -27.73 3.36 29.37
C ARG A 617 -28.44 4.55 28.73
N TYR A 618 -29.52 4.29 28.01
CA TYR A 618 -30.40 5.28 27.47
C TYR A 618 -31.58 5.51 28.42
N PHE A 619 -31.79 6.74 28.88
CA PHE A 619 -32.92 7.12 29.72
C PHE A 619 -34.20 7.31 28.90
N ASP A 620 -34.04 7.74 27.63
CA ASP A 620 -35.07 7.71 26.61
C ASP A 620 -34.81 6.56 25.63
N PRO A 621 -35.59 5.45 25.68
CA PRO A 621 -35.40 4.30 24.82
C PRO A 621 -35.73 4.59 23.34
N THR A 622 -36.41 5.66 23.06
CA THR A 622 -36.76 6.12 21.70
C THR A 622 -35.77 7.13 21.17
N PHE A 623 -34.65 7.34 21.89
CA PHE A 623 -33.67 8.34 21.47
C PHE A 623 -33.54 8.27 19.97
N GLY A 624 -33.73 9.39 19.31
CA GLY A 624 -34.04 9.48 17.88
C GLY A 624 -33.03 8.91 16.92
N GLY A 625 -32.37 7.92 17.32
CA GLY A 625 -31.46 7.04 16.59
C GLY A 625 -30.94 7.61 15.30
N ALA A 626 -29.65 7.90 15.25
CA ALA A 626 -28.97 8.23 13.99
C ALA A 626 -29.28 7.20 12.88
N LEU A 627 -29.81 6.03 13.26
CA LEU A 627 -30.15 4.92 12.37
C LEU A 627 -31.65 4.63 12.48
N VAL A 628 -32.35 4.76 11.38
CA VAL A 628 -33.77 4.42 11.28
C VAL A 628 -33.87 3.01 10.69
N GLN A 629 -34.62 2.14 11.38
CA GLN A 629 -34.84 0.78 10.90
C GLN A 629 -35.44 0.78 9.50
N GLY A 630 -34.90 -0.05 8.60
CA GLY A 630 -35.37 -0.17 7.22
C GLY A 630 -34.89 0.95 6.28
N GLN A 631 -34.13 1.93 6.76
CA GLN A 631 -33.54 2.98 5.92
C GLN A 631 -32.02 2.77 5.75
N ARG A 632 -31.51 3.17 4.58
CA ARG A 632 -30.09 3.22 4.31
C ARG A 632 -29.50 4.46 4.98
N ASN A 633 -28.65 4.28 5.96
CA ASN A 633 -27.83 5.32 6.52
C ASN A 633 -26.42 5.17 5.95
N VAL A 634 -26.13 5.89 4.87
CA VAL A 634 -24.82 5.87 4.21
C VAL A 634 -24.10 7.14 4.60
N LEU A 635 -23.55 7.14 5.77
CA LEU A 635 -22.72 8.19 6.31
C LEU A 635 -21.37 7.59 6.69
N LEU A 636 -20.32 8.37 6.63
CA LEU A 636 -19.04 7.98 7.22
C LEU A 636 -19.32 7.68 8.70
N THR A 637 -19.20 6.43 9.09
CA THR A 637 -19.51 6.02 10.45
C THR A 637 -18.44 6.55 11.39
N THR A 638 -18.83 7.43 12.25
CA THR A 638 -18.04 7.83 13.41
C THR A 638 -18.49 7.07 14.65
N ALA A 639 -19.48 6.20 14.54
CA ALA A 639 -19.92 5.36 15.64
C ALA A 639 -18.80 4.41 16.03
N GLU A 640 -17.95 4.85 16.94
CA GLU A 640 -16.86 4.05 17.51
C GLU A 640 -17.39 2.87 18.30
N LEU A 641 -18.65 2.93 18.75
CA LEU A 641 -19.23 1.95 19.65
C LEU A 641 -19.79 0.77 18.88
N THR A 642 -20.96 0.81 18.38
CA THR A 642 -21.50 -0.30 17.57
C THR A 642 -22.42 0.20 16.49
N PRO A 643 -21.99 0.19 15.23
CA PRO A 643 -22.86 0.61 14.14
C PRO A 643 -24.09 -0.30 13.98
N TYR A 644 -24.12 -1.46 14.65
CA TYR A 644 -25.19 -2.45 14.55
C TYR A 644 -26.21 -2.39 15.67
N ALA A 645 -25.92 -1.71 16.78
CA ALA A 645 -26.77 -1.65 17.96
C ALA A 645 -28.15 -1.04 17.69
N PHE A 646 -28.19 -0.03 16.87
CA PHE A 646 -29.36 0.78 16.60
C PHE A 646 -30.28 0.25 15.51
N LEU A 647 -29.90 -0.87 14.89
CA LEU A 647 -30.67 -1.50 13.82
C LEU A 647 -31.90 -2.27 14.32
N VAL A 648 -32.03 -2.46 15.63
CA VAL A 648 -33.02 -3.35 16.25
C VAL A 648 -34.17 -2.60 16.91
N GLY A 649 -34.20 -1.25 16.83
CA GLY A 649 -35.26 -0.41 17.42
C GLY A 649 -34.96 0.14 18.80
N PRO A 650 -35.98 0.72 19.48
CA PRO A 650 -35.85 1.36 20.80
C PRO A 650 -35.25 0.43 21.85
N ARG A 651 -34.36 0.98 22.72
CA ARG A 651 -33.66 0.21 23.74
C ARG A 651 -33.20 1.06 24.92
N ASN A 652 -33.07 0.44 26.07
CA ASN A 652 -32.56 1.10 27.29
C ASN A 652 -31.04 0.96 27.46
N TYR A 653 -30.40 0.01 26.76
CA TYR A 653 -28.98 -0.26 26.91
C TYR A 653 -28.35 -0.50 25.52
N SER A 654 -27.19 0.04 25.34
CA SER A 654 -26.34 -0.35 24.20
C SER A 654 -25.85 -1.81 24.36
N PRO A 655 -25.35 -2.45 23.34
CA PRO A 655 -24.47 -3.59 23.49
C PRO A 655 -23.34 -3.28 24.48
N LEU A 656 -22.93 -4.30 25.25
CA LEU A 656 -21.71 -4.25 26.04
C LEU A 656 -20.52 -4.42 25.07
N VAL A 657 -19.70 -3.38 24.95
CA VAL A 657 -18.51 -3.40 24.11
C VAL A 657 -17.30 -3.80 24.91
N SER A 658 -16.55 -4.77 24.41
CA SER A 658 -15.32 -5.28 25.01
C SER A 658 -14.19 -5.19 23.99
N VAL A 659 -13.11 -4.48 24.32
CA VAL A 659 -11.90 -4.42 23.53
C VAL A 659 -10.71 -4.90 24.34
N LEU A 660 -10.17 -6.04 23.98
CA LEU A 660 -9.04 -6.67 24.62
C LEU A 660 -7.82 -6.58 23.68
N ARG A 661 -6.74 -6.01 24.17
CA ARG A 661 -5.45 -5.96 23.46
C ARG A 661 -4.36 -6.61 24.28
N MET A 662 -3.55 -7.43 23.65
CA MET A 662 -2.44 -8.12 24.31
C MET A 662 -1.18 -8.03 23.45
N SER A 663 -0.08 -7.61 24.06
CA SER A 663 1.24 -7.57 23.42
C SER A 663 2.34 -7.91 24.46
N PRO A 664 2.32 -9.13 25.00
CA PRO A 664 3.17 -9.50 26.16
C PRO A 664 4.68 -9.53 25.79
N VAL A 665 5.01 -9.86 24.56
CA VAL A 665 6.37 -9.77 24.00
C VAL A 665 6.29 -9.12 22.64
N GLY A 666 7.32 -8.37 22.24
CA GLY A 666 7.30 -7.56 21.01
C GLY A 666 7.12 -8.34 19.70
N GLN A 667 7.05 -9.65 19.77
CA GLN A 667 6.96 -10.55 18.63
C GLN A 667 5.52 -10.93 18.28
N TRP A 668 4.57 -10.77 19.20
CA TRP A 668 3.19 -11.04 18.92
C TRP A 668 2.24 -10.07 19.58
N SER A 669 1.10 -9.88 18.94
CA SER A 669 -0.01 -9.09 19.42
C SER A 669 -1.32 -9.81 19.11
N ALA A 670 -2.28 -9.61 19.97
CA ALA A 670 -3.65 -10.06 19.76
C ALA A 670 -4.61 -8.96 20.14
N GLU A 671 -5.66 -8.82 19.35
CA GLU A 671 -6.77 -7.93 19.65
C GLU A 671 -8.08 -8.72 19.47
N TRP A 672 -8.98 -8.54 20.44
CA TRP A 672 -10.34 -9.04 20.35
C TRP A 672 -11.29 -7.92 20.71
N ARG A 673 -12.15 -7.58 19.75
CA ARG A 673 -13.29 -6.71 19.96
C ARG A 673 -14.56 -7.56 19.89
N ALA A 674 -15.46 -7.34 20.83
CA ALA A 674 -16.75 -8.03 20.86
C ALA A 674 -17.83 -7.09 21.37
N ASP A 675 -18.97 -7.10 20.69
CA ASP A 675 -20.16 -6.36 21.04
C ASP A 675 -21.26 -7.36 21.41
N TYR A 676 -21.58 -7.47 22.70
CA TYR A 676 -22.65 -8.35 23.20
C TYR A 676 -23.92 -7.55 23.41
N ASP A 677 -24.97 -7.92 22.69
CA ASP A 677 -26.28 -7.29 22.80
C ASP A 677 -27.14 -7.98 23.86
N PRO A 678 -27.40 -7.34 25.02
CA PRO A 678 -28.23 -7.94 26.07
C PRO A 678 -29.69 -8.09 25.64
N LEU A 679 -30.19 -7.27 24.69
CA LEU A 679 -31.55 -7.36 24.20
C LEU A 679 -31.76 -8.61 23.34
N LEU A 680 -30.77 -8.94 22.51
CA LEU A 680 -30.78 -10.11 21.63
C LEU A 680 -30.17 -11.35 22.28
N GLY A 681 -29.49 -11.20 23.44
CA GLY A 681 -28.80 -12.31 24.09
C GLY A 681 -27.67 -12.92 23.32
N ARG A 682 -27.05 -12.20 22.37
CA ARG A 682 -25.98 -12.69 21.50
C ARG A 682 -24.93 -11.65 21.19
N MET A 683 -23.79 -12.11 20.72
CA MET A 683 -22.79 -11.22 20.11
C MET A 683 -23.30 -10.73 18.75
N VAL A 684 -23.32 -9.43 18.54
CA VAL A 684 -23.67 -8.78 17.27
C VAL A 684 -22.44 -8.56 16.40
N ASP A 685 -21.29 -8.34 17.03
CA ASP A 685 -19.99 -8.27 16.37
C ASP A 685 -18.93 -8.98 17.22
N SER A 686 -18.00 -9.65 16.54
CA SER A 686 -16.79 -10.20 17.16
C SER A 686 -15.67 -10.25 16.14
N THR A 687 -14.65 -9.42 16.39
CA THR A 687 -13.44 -9.38 15.55
C THR A 687 -12.23 -9.79 16.38
N VAL A 688 -11.60 -10.88 16.01
CA VAL A 688 -10.35 -11.37 16.60
C VAL A 688 -9.22 -11.23 15.59
N SER A 689 -8.09 -10.70 16.01
CA SER A 689 -6.85 -10.72 15.21
C SER A 689 -5.67 -11.14 16.07
N VAL A 690 -4.80 -11.94 15.49
CA VAL A 690 -3.55 -12.40 16.13
C VAL A 690 -2.44 -12.28 15.11
N ASP A 691 -1.39 -11.57 15.49
CA ASP A 691 -0.17 -11.41 14.71
C ASP A 691 1.02 -11.94 15.49
N TYR A 692 1.81 -12.79 14.86
CA TYR A 692 3.04 -13.34 15.42
C TYR A 692 4.17 -13.25 14.42
N ARG A 693 5.30 -12.69 14.84
CA ARG A 693 6.51 -12.61 14.04
C ARG A 693 7.71 -13.13 14.83
N TRP A 694 8.34 -14.17 14.32
CA TRP A 694 9.52 -14.75 14.92
C TRP A 694 10.63 -14.94 13.88
N SER A 695 11.72 -14.17 14.03
CA SER A 695 12.82 -14.16 13.07
C SER A 695 12.28 -13.90 11.65
N LYS A 696 12.37 -14.88 10.77
CA LYS A 696 11.92 -14.84 9.36
C LYS A 696 10.47 -15.32 9.17
N TYR A 697 9.82 -15.80 10.22
CA TYR A 697 8.46 -16.34 10.15
C TYR A 697 7.45 -15.29 10.58
N PHE A 698 6.32 -15.26 9.89
CA PHE A 698 5.17 -14.45 10.27
C PHE A 698 3.88 -15.25 10.12
N ILE A 699 2.99 -15.06 11.07
CA ILE A 699 1.65 -15.63 11.09
C ILE A 699 0.71 -14.52 11.51
N SER A 700 -0.34 -14.28 10.72
CA SER A 700 -1.44 -13.39 11.03
C SER A 700 -2.73 -14.14 10.78
N ALA A 701 -3.63 -14.15 11.73
CA ALA A 701 -4.96 -14.71 11.59
C ALA A 701 -5.99 -13.74 12.15
N GLY A 702 -7.07 -13.52 11.43
CA GLY A 702 -8.17 -12.69 11.84
C GLY A 702 -9.50 -13.37 11.56
N HIS A 703 -10.42 -13.33 12.51
CA HIS A 703 -11.79 -13.82 12.35
C HIS A 703 -12.74 -12.67 12.59
N ASN A 704 -13.67 -12.47 11.66
CA ASN A 704 -14.69 -11.44 11.74
C ASN A 704 -16.09 -12.09 11.66
N LEU A 705 -16.87 -11.89 12.72
CA LEU A 705 -18.23 -12.38 12.82
C LEU A 705 -19.15 -11.19 13.04
N VAL A 706 -20.11 -10.97 12.14
CA VAL A 706 -21.11 -9.91 12.23
C VAL A 706 -22.49 -10.50 12.05
N HIS A 707 -23.32 -10.33 13.08
CA HIS A 707 -24.74 -10.69 13.05
C HIS A 707 -25.56 -9.40 12.97
N THR A 708 -26.04 -9.08 11.79
CA THR A 708 -26.86 -7.90 11.54
C THR A 708 -28.30 -8.31 11.22
N ASP A 709 -29.18 -7.30 11.10
CA ASP A 709 -30.46 -7.47 10.45
C ASP A 709 -30.21 -7.67 8.94
N PRO A 710 -30.63 -8.81 8.35
CA PRO A 710 -30.40 -9.09 6.93
C PRO A 710 -31.01 -8.08 5.96
N ILE A 711 -31.98 -7.28 6.42
CA ILE A 711 -32.60 -6.23 5.60
C ILE A 711 -31.63 -5.06 5.41
N LEU A 712 -30.82 -4.78 6.43
CA LEU A 712 -29.96 -3.60 6.46
C LEU A 712 -28.55 -3.87 5.98
N THR A 713 -27.99 -5.02 6.31
CA THR A 713 -26.65 -5.44 5.88
C THR A 713 -26.49 -6.96 5.87
N THR A 714 -25.60 -7.45 5.04
CA THR A 714 -25.33 -8.88 4.94
C THR A 714 -24.52 -9.34 6.15
N PRO A 715 -24.95 -10.42 6.85
CA PRO A 715 -24.13 -11.04 7.89
C PRO A 715 -22.77 -11.47 7.35
N ALA A 716 -21.74 -11.32 8.14
CA ALA A 716 -20.39 -11.74 7.79
C ALA A 716 -19.86 -12.79 8.76
N ASN A 717 -19.19 -13.81 8.23
CA ASN A 717 -18.44 -14.79 9.02
C ASN A 717 -17.21 -15.19 8.20
N GLN A 718 -16.08 -14.50 8.47
CA GLN A 718 -14.91 -14.57 7.60
C GLN A 718 -13.65 -14.85 8.41
N LEU A 719 -12.78 -15.70 7.86
CA LEU A 719 -11.44 -15.94 8.34
C LEU A 719 -10.44 -15.33 7.33
N ARG A 720 -9.64 -14.42 7.80
CA ARG A 720 -8.44 -13.94 7.09
C ARG A 720 -7.20 -14.57 7.70
N PHE A 721 -6.30 -15.05 6.86
CA PHE A 721 -5.04 -15.61 7.31
C PHE A 721 -3.90 -15.18 6.40
N ARG A 722 -2.76 -14.91 7.02
CA ARG A 722 -1.51 -14.63 6.33
C ARG A 722 -0.39 -15.35 7.08
N LEU A 723 0.35 -16.16 6.36
CA LEU A 723 1.49 -16.87 6.94
C LEU A 723 2.62 -17.00 5.92
N GLY A 724 3.83 -17.04 6.39
CA GLY A 724 4.97 -17.20 5.53
C GLY A 724 6.29 -17.09 6.26
N PHE A 725 7.35 -17.21 5.47
CA PHE A 725 8.71 -17.06 5.95
C PHE A 725 9.59 -16.39 4.90
N GLY A 726 10.63 -15.73 5.37
CA GLY A 726 11.68 -15.16 4.54
C GLY A 726 11.88 -13.67 4.77
N GLU A 727 12.89 -13.16 4.11
CA GLU A 727 13.25 -11.75 4.05
C GLU A 727 13.37 -11.34 2.58
N PRO A 728 12.52 -10.42 2.07
CA PRO A 728 12.37 -10.21 0.63
C PRO A 728 13.65 -9.75 -0.08
N ASN A 729 14.55 -9.08 0.62
CA ASN A 729 15.78 -8.52 0.04
C ASN A 729 17.04 -9.34 0.37
N HIS A 730 16.90 -10.50 1.03
CA HIS A 730 18.01 -11.36 1.37
C HIS A 730 18.03 -12.63 0.51
N ARG A 731 19.22 -13.21 0.38
CA ARG A 731 19.41 -14.46 -0.35
C ARG A 731 18.67 -15.62 0.33
N GLY A 732 18.01 -16.44 -0.46
CA GLY A 732 17.33 -17.65 -0.03
C GLY A 732 15.87 -17.73 -0.46
N TRP A 733 15.17 -18.67 0.12
CA TRP A 733 13.74 -18.88 -0.13
C TRP A 733 12.88 -17.94 0.72
N ASN A 734 11.87 -17.40 0.08
CA ASN A 734 10.77 -16.67 0.71
C ASN A 734 9.47 -17.28 0.20
N ALA A 735 8.56 -17.58 1.09
CA ALA A 735 7.27 -18.12 0.71
C ALA A 735 6.18 -17.61 1.64
N GLY A 736 5.02 -17.31 1.09
CA GLY A 736 3.87 -16.87 1.88
C GLY A 736 2.55 -17.13 1.18
N ILE A 737 1.53 -17.19 2.01
CA ILE A 737 0.13 -17.30 1.62
C ILE A 737 -0.69 -16.26 2.38
N ASP A 738 -1.61 -15.60 1.69
CA ASP A 738 -2.63 -14.71 2.24
C ASP A 738 -3.97 -15.14 1.68
N GLY A 739 -5.02 -15.20 2.50
CA GLY A 739 -6.33 -15.62 2.03
C GLY A 739 -7.47 -15.16 2.91
N VAL A 740 -8.66 -15.13 2.33
CA VAL A 740 -9.93 -14.83 2.98
C VAL A 740 -10.93 -15.94 2.65
N TYR A 741 -11.38 -16.61 3.68
CA TYR A 741 -12.41 -17.65 3.59
C TYR A 741 -13.71 -17.15 4.23
N ASP A 742 -14.80 -17.27 3.51
CA ASP A 742 -16.13 -16.92 3.96
C ASP A 742 -16.89 -18.19 4.37
N TYR A 743 -17.21 -18.32 5.66
CA TYR A 743 -17.93 -19.47 6.20
C TYR A 743 -19.42 -19.47 5.83
N HIS A 744 -20.00 -18.27 5.61
CA HIS A 744 -21.40 -18.17 5.23
C HIS A 744 -21.63 -18.65 3.81
N GLN A 745 -20.75 -18.24 2.89
CA GLN A 745 -20.79 -18.66 1.49
C GLN A 745 -20.03 -19.98 1.22
N GLN A 746 -19.26 -20.46 2.19
CA GLN A 746 -18.39 -21.64 2.08
C GLN A 746 -17.38 -21.54 0.92
N VAL A 747 -16.86 -20.36 0.69
CA VAL A 747 -15.98 -20.09 -0.44
C VAL A 747 -14.69 -19.40 0.00
N LEU A 748 -13.59 -19.80 -0.64
CA LEU A 748 -12.32 -19.06 -0.56
C LEU A 748 -12.41 -17.85 -1.50
N GLN A 749 -12.81 -16.69 -0.95
CA GLN A 749 -13.05 -15.47 -1.71
C GLN A 749 -11.77 -14.92 -2.35
N TYR A 750 -10.67 -15.11 -1.67
CA TYR A 750 -9.36 -14.68 -2.11
C TYR A 750 -8.27 -15.59 -1.56
N ALA A 751 -7.29 -15.88 -2.40
CA ALA A 751 -6.03 -16.44 -1.96
C ALA A 751 -4.88 -15.93 -2.84
N THR A 752 -3.74 -15.67 -2.22
CA THR A 752 -2.48 -15.42 -2.91
C THR A 752 -1.41 -16.30 -2.29
N THR A 753 -0.73 -17.08 -3.12
CA THR A 753 0.47 -17.81 -2.72
C THR A 753 1.64 -17.28 -3.54
N GLN A 754 2.71 -16.94 -2.87
CA GLN A 754 3.93 -16.44 -3.51
C GLN A 754 5.13 -17.23 -3.00
N VAL A 755 5.96 -17.70 -3.93
CA VAL A 755 7.24 -18.33 -3.63
C VAL A 755 8.32 -17.58 -4.41
N THR A 756 9.36 -17.15 -3.72
CA THR A 756 10.48 -16.39 -4.29
C THR A 756 11.78 -17.03 -3.86
N TYR A 757 12.68 -17.23 -4.79
CA TYR A 757 14.05 -17.62 -4.52
C TYR A 757 15.01 -16.52 -4.96
N ASN A 758 15.71 -15.93 -4.00
CA ASN A 758 16.71 -14.91 -4.23
C ASN A 758 18.10 -15.51 -4.19
N THR A 759 18.87 -15.25 -5.24
CA THR A 759 20.31 -15.52 -5.28
C THR A 759 21.08 -14.24 -4.88
N ASP A 760 22.39 -14.24 -5.07
CA ASP A 760 23.24 -13.07 -4.89
C ASP A 760 23.08 -12.00 -5.98
N CYS A 761 22.53 -12.35 -7.14
CA CYS A 761 22.44 -11.46 -8.31
C CYS A 761 21.04 -11.31 -8.90
N CYS A 762 20.11 -12.19 -8.54
CA CYS A 762 18.76 -12.18 -9.09
C CYS A 762 17.78 -12.92 -8.18
N GLY A 763 16.48 -12.70 -8.43
CA GLY A 763 15.39 -13.40 -7.76
C GLY A 763 14.36 -13.89 -8.77
N LEU A 764 13.83 -15.07 -8.54
CA LEU A 764 12.70 -15.63 -9.28
C LEU A 764 11.51 -15.76 -8.34
N SER A 765 10.39 -15.15 -8.70
CA SER A 765 9.14 -15.21 -7.95
C SER A 765 8.04 -15.82 -8.81
N VAL A 766 7.33 -16.77 -8.23
CA VAL A 766 6.11 -17.34 -8.80
C VAL A 766 4.96 -17.03 -7.87
N GLN A 767 3.89 -16.49 -8.41
CA GLN A 767 2.70 -16.11 -7.68
C GLN A 767 1.48 -16.75 -8.31
N TRP A 768 0.68 -17.39 -7.48
CA TRP A 768 -0.67 -17.83 -7.80
C TRP A 768 -1.66 -16.99 -7.01
N ARG A 769 -2.74 -16.55 -7.68
CA ARG A 769 -3.85 -15.80 -7.08
C ARG A 769 -5.18 -16.40 -7.48
N ARG A 770 -6.09 -16.41 -6.55
CA ARG A 770 -7.48 -16.75 -6.76
C ARG A 770 -8.36 -15.60 -6.29
N PHE A 771 -9.37 -15.29 -7.12
CA PHE A 771 -10.46 -14.38 -6.77
C PHE A 771 -11.78 -15.12 -7.01
N SER A 772 -12.67 -15.13 -6.00
CA SER A 772 -13.98 -15.79 -6.08
C SER A 772 -15.00 -14.99 -5.27
N PHE A 773 -15.48 -13.90 -5.83
CA PHE A 773 -16.47 -13.01 -5.23
C PHE A 773 -17.30 -12.30 -6.29
N GLY A 774 -18.58 -12.04 -5.99
CA GLY A 774 -19.51 -11.46 -6.97
C GLY A 774 -19.52 -12.27 -8.26
N THR A 775 -19.35 -11.58 -9.39
CA THR A 775 -19.27 -12.23 -10.73
C THR A 775 -17.83 -12.62 -11.13
N ARG A 776 -16.84 -12.39 -10.26
CA ARG A 776 -15.43 -12.68 -10.54
C ARG A 776 -15.05 -14.05 -9.96
N ASN A 777 -14.75 -15.01 -10.86
CA ASN A 777 -14.11 -16.26 -10.51
C ASN A 777 -12.88 -16.43 -11.41
N GLU A 778 -11.70 -16.19 -10.85
CA GLU A 778 -10.46 -16.04 -11.62
C GLU A 778 -9.28 -16.65 -10.89
N ASN A 779 -8.48 -17.46 -11.61
CA ASN A 779 -7.17 -17.91 -11.18
C ASN A 779 -6.09 -17.21 -12.05
N GLN A 780 -5.05 -16.68 -11.42
CA GLN A 780 -3.95 -16.02 -12.09
C GLN A 780 -2.62 -16.67 -11.71
N PHE A 781 -1.77 -16.87 -12.70
CA PHE A 781 -0.37 -17.24 -12.50
C PHE A 781 0.52 -16.13 -13.02
N ARG A 782 1.48 -15.74 -12.24
CA ARG A 782 2.46 -14.71 -12.58
C ARG A 782 3.85 -15.18 -12.24
N VAL A 783 4.78 -14.85 -13.13
CA VAL A 783 6.21 -15.08 -12.92
C VAL A 783 6.88 -13.71 -12.95
N ALA A 784 7.66 -13.42 -11.93
CA ALA A 784 8.48 -12.23 -11.86
C ALA A 784 9.95 -12.62 -11.68
N PHE A 785 10.81 -11.94 -12.40
CA PHE A 785 12.25 -12.12 -12.30
C PHE A 785 12.90 -10.79 -11.93
N ALA A 786 13.63 -10.77 -10.83
CA ALA A 786 14.35 -9.58 -10.37
C ALA A 786 15.82 -9.73 -10.70
N VAL A 787 16.42 -8.69 -11.29
CA VAL A 787 17.87 -8.58 -11.46
C VAL A 787 18.37 -7.54 -10.48
N SER A 788 19.33 -7.95 -9.63
CA SER A 788 19.86 -7.06 -8.60
C SER A 788 20.48 -5.80 -9.22
N ASN A 789 20.24 -4.66 -8.61
CA ASN A 789 20.67 -3.33 -9.05
C ASN A 789 20.09 -2.85 -10.40
N ILE A 790 19.24 -3.66 -11.05
CA ILE A 790 18.61 -3.29 -12.32
C ILE A 790 17.12 -3.05 -12.14
N GLY A 791 16.39 -4.00 -11.55
CA GLY A 791 14.96 -3.92 -11.35
C GLY A 791 14.25 -5.27 -11.39
N THR A 792 12.94 -5.23 -11.26
CA THR A 792 12.08 -6.42 -11.27
C THR A 792 11.24 -6.48 -12.54
N PHE A 793 11.24 -7.63 -13.17
CA PHE A 793 10.43 -7.99 -14.32
C PHE A 793 9.10 -8.58 -13.82
N GLY A 794 7.97 -8.19 -14.35
CA GLY A 794 6.73 -8.93 -14.13
C GLY A 794 5.61 -8.25 -13.35
N THR A 795 5.77 -7.04 -12.81
CA THR A 795 4.68 -6.33 -12.13
C THR A 795 4.48 -4.93 -12.68
N LEU A 796 3.34 -4.70 -13.33
CA LEU A 796 2.97 -3.41 -13.93
C LEU A 796 2.07 -2.52 -13.07
N ARG A 797 1.55 -3.00 -11.94
CA ARG A 797 0.65 -2.26 -11.05
C ARG A 797 1.03 -2.46 -9.60
N LYS A 798 0.63 -1.47 -8.76
CA LYS A 798 0.67 -1.64 -7.31
C LYS A 798 -0.13 -2.90 -6.95
N GLN A 799 0.53 -3.86 -6.36
CA GLN A 799 -0.05 -5.13 -5.96
C GLN A 799 0.09 -5.30 -4.46
N ASP A 800 -0.86 -6.02 -3.87
CA ASP A 800 -0.67 -6.53 -2.52
C ASP A 800 0.50 -7.50 -2.56
N ARG A 801 1.61 -7.12 -1.94
CA ARG A 801 2.78 -7.98 -1.79
C ARG A 801 2.68 -8.72 -0.49
N LEU A 802 3.05 -10.00 -0.50
CA LEU A 802 3.15 -10.79 0.73
C LEU A 802 4.39 -10.42 1.54
N PHE A 803 5.38 -9.86 0.85
CA PHE A 803 6.66 -9.46 1.43
C PHE A 803 6.99 -8.00 1.11
#